data_edc20eae1068d20acda1d142e05620bb
#
_entry.id   edc20eae1068d20acda1d142e05620bb
#
_cell.length_a   1.000
_cell.length_b   1.000
_cell.length_c   1.000
_cell.angle_alpha   90.00
_cell.angle_beta   90.00
_cell.angle_gamma   90.00
#
_symmetry.space_group_name_H-M   'P 1'
#
loop_
_entity.id
_entity.type
_entity.pdbx_description
1 polymer ?
#
loop_
_entity_poly.entity_id
_entity_poly.type
_entity_poly.pdbx_seq_one_letter_code
_entity_poly.pdbx_strand_id
1 'polypeptide(L)'
;MIHHFPLFTDDHSLSRQDFRNFFLPFSKVIKGKIATATDVYFLEDTWQLDSLPVDVSQRSLLKEIFLNTSQTHIPVAHKNCLFFPFAVHDEQIIVALVTGIDPLLIKKVGHDWLQEVRDTLQQEFLTLKQAGIDPQTGLLNCAHLDTLLDTFPEGEHAGLALVEIYPQARTAMEAMQHVRRAATALKSFVGERAPLHHIGQSVFAFFCRNCNEDSAARLGPLLVSFLKREQFKRVHIGYSQGEIGHDRQDKTRQIFDEAWLALQMACKRGPFSFCTHRSLQNSQRHPLYASDRAILTRIQPHWMQLDQFALIQLHPTKATYNIYDNIILNPVDSKKFKGQDNDIYILLPSTDTRKVLSLVRKMLQSIPRDKKVKSAVAAGIAFFPFNDFKKSEMVLNCRKALLHGALLGEGMLTIFDALSLNVSGDIFYGEGDLPRAVKEYKRGLSIQPQDVNLLNSLGVCYAMMNRPRLANDCFLKTLAIKDDDFISWYNLGLGREAQGNISGAVDAFEHACKCHIDDEQNSANVRDELPFQLGKSYCQTGRYQEALDILAPWYNTKKSDPESGRALRYLGESFHGVGRIREAMSWLQRAIRFDEFDADALSLLGETYLDNNEGDQIALKLCEKSIELNPMPALLYLRLARAQIRCGYLDVARDTLRCCLRDKGTKGAAWFQMGLIYWEKGQKTRARHWFAKTVTHEEAGTNWHTQASSYMAEPQTK
;
A
#
# COMPACT_ATOMS: atom_id res chain seq x y z
N MET A 1 -17.67 15.38 28.69
CA MET A 1 -16.36 14.96 29.23
C MET A 1 -15.43 14.84 28.03
N ILE A 2 -14.48 15.72 27.96
CA ILE A 2 -13.39 15.67 26.97
C ILE A 2 -12.51 14.51 27.46
N HIS A 3 -12.64 13.35 26.85
CA HIS A 3 -11.67 12.28 27.07
C HIS A 3 -10.32 12.83 26.62
N HIS A 4 -9.39 12.99 27.53
CA HIS A 4 -7.98 13.08 27.23
C HIS A 4 -7.63 11.82 26.44
N PHE A 5 -7.56 11.94 25.11
CA PHE A 5 -6.78 10.99 24.32
C PHE A 5 -5.35 11.12 24.81
N PRO A 6 -4.66 10.05 25.19
CA PRO A 6 -3.23 10.14 25.36
C PRO A 6 -2.69 10.65 24.02
N LEU A 7 -2.23 11.87 23.99
CA LEU A 7 -1.23 12.32 23.04
C LEU A 7 -0.16 11.22 23.07
N PHE A 8 0.35 10.77 21.93
CA PHE A 8 1.41 9.75 21.89
C PHE A 8 2.49 10.17 22.91
N THR A 9 2.54 9.48 24.03
CA THR A 9 3.14 9.97 25.27
C THR A 9 4.43 9.23 25.54
N ASP A 10 5.44 9.47 24.69
CA ASP A 10 6.82 9.35 25.11
C ASP A 10 7.67 10.50 24.59
N ASP A 11 7.07 11.70 24.51
CA ASP A 11 7.75 12.94 24.15
C ASP A 11 8.81 13.38 25.17
N HIS A 12 8.93 12.70 26.30
CA HIS A 12 9.86 13.04 27.38
C HIS A 12 11.11 12.16 27.45
N SER A 13 11.22 11.15 26.57
CA SER A 13 12.38 10.28 26.49
C SER A 13 12.95 10.21 25.07
N LEU A 14 14.26 9.99 24.95
CA LEU A 14 14.93 9.77 23.68
C LEU A 14 14.89 8.27 23.35
N SER A 15 14.76 7.93 22.07
CA SER A 15 14.85 6.58 21.52
C SER A 15 16.07 6.43 20.61
N ARG A 16 16.48 5.20 20.28
CA ARG A 16 17.52 4.95 19.28
C ARG A 16 17.20 5.57 17.94
N GLN A 17 15.95 5.51 17.54
CA GLN A 17 15.49 6.06 16.27
C GLN A 17 15.64 7.60 16.24
N ASP A 18 15.49 8.29 17.39
CA ASP A 18 15.69 9.73 17.45
C ASP A 18 17.14 10.11 17.14
N PHE A 19 18.12 9.35 17.66
CA PHE A 19 19.53 9.61 17.33
C PHE A 19 19.87 9.37 15.86
N ARG A 20 19.18 8.44 15.20
CA ARG A 20 19.31 8.22 13.75
C ARG A 20 18.63 9.33 12.96
N ASN A 21 17.39 9.68 13.31
CA ASN A 21 16.62 10.69 12.60
C ASN A 21 17.18 12.10 12.78
N PHE A 22 17.62 12.45 13.99
CA PHE A 22 18.13 13.77 14.35
C PHE A 22 19.67 13.84 14.42
N PHE A 23 20.38 12.91 13.78
CA PHE A 23 21.85 12.83 13.83
C PHE A 23 22.53 14.18 13.59
N LEU A 24 22.17 14.89 12.53
CA LEU A 24 22.81 16.15 12.16
C LEU A 24 22.41 17.32 13.08
N PRO A 25 21.13 17.54 13.42
CA PRO A 25 20.73 18.50 14.43
C PRO A 25 21.45 18.27 15.77
N PHE A 26 21.47 17.03 16.27
CA PHE A 26 22.14 16.69 17.52
C PHE A 26 23.66 16.92 17.45
N SER A 27 24.30 16.55 16.34
CA SER A 27 25.73 16.80 16.12
C SER A 27 26.03 18.30 16.08
N LYS A 28 25.18 19.14 15.46
CA LYS A 28 25.32 20.60 15.45
C LYS A 28 25.23 21.20 16.86
N VAL A 29 24.30 20.72 17.67
CA VAL A 29 24.15 21.15 19.07
C VAL A 29 25.42 20.83 19.86
N ILE A 30 25.93 19.61 19.75
CA ILE A 30 27.20 19.22 20.43
C ILE A 30 28.36 20.13 19.98
N LYS A 31 28.54 20.31 18.67
CA LYS A 31 29.60 21.19 18.12
C LYS A 31 29.43 22.66 18.52
N GLY A 32 28.18 23.11 18.68
CA GLY A 32 27.90 24.46 19.19
C GLY A 32 28.26 24.67 20.66
N LYS A 33 28.12 23.61 21.49
CA LYS A 33 28.51 23.65 22.92
C LYS A 33 29.99 23.40 23.14
N ILE A 34 30.60 22.59 22.28
CA ILE A 34 32.02 22.18 22.38
C ILE A 34 32.74 22.65 21.12
N ALA A 35 33.21 23.89 21.14
CA ALA A 35 33.71 24.59 19.96
C ALA A 35 34.95 23.92 19.31
N THR A 36 35.69 23.06 20.04
CA THR A 36 36.85 22.32 19.52
C THR A 36 36.47 20.97 18.92
N ALA A 37 35.19 20.54 19.01
CA ALA A 37 34.75 19.26 18.49
C ALA A 37 34.88 19.21 16.96
N THR A 38 35.60 18.23 16.44
CA THR A 38 35.73 18.00 15.00
C THR A 38 34.60 17.09 14.50
N ASP A 39 34.44 15.90 15.11
CA ASP A 39 33.49 14.93 14.71
C ASP A 39 32.66 14.38 15.88
N VAL A 40 31.45 13.99 15.60
CA VAL A 40 30.50 13.42 16.57
C VAL A 40 29.95 12.12 15.99
N TYR A 41 30.03 11.04 16.80
CA TYR A 41 29.51 9.72 16.47
C TYR A 41 28.53 9.29 17.56
N PHE A 42 27.38 8.79 17.17
CA PHE A 42 26.42 8.17 18.08
C PHE A 42 26.51 6.66 17.97
N LEU A 43 26.87 6.00 19.06
CA LEU A 43 27.16 4.58 19.13
C LEU A 43 26.04 3.86 19.86
N GLU A 44 25.49 2.85 19.21
CA GLU A 44 24.38 2.04 19.73
C GLU A 44 24.87 0.72 20.35
N ASP A 45 26.05 0.23 19.92
CA ASP A 45 26.59 -1.06 20.36
C ASP A 45 28.11 -1.15 20.11
N THR A 46 28.73 -2.14 20.71
CA THR A 46 30.18 -2.41 20.65
C THR A 46 30.71 -2.84 19.27
N TRP A 47 29.87 -3.40 18.39
CA TRP A 47 30.29 -3.81 17.04
C TRP A 47 30.68 -2.62 16.13
N GLN A 48 30.19 -1.43 16.44
CA GLN A 48 30.52 -0.22 15.68
C GLN A 48 31.95 0.29 15.94
N LEU A 49 32.60 -0.20 16.99
CA LEU A 49 33.91 0.30 17.43
C LEU A 49 35.06 0.06 16.44
N ASP A 50 34.93 -0.97 15.60
CA ASP A 50 36.02 -1.35 14.67
C ASP A 50 36.18 -0.36 13.50
N SER A 51 35.14 0.40 13.18
CA SER A 51 35.11 1.39 12.09
C SER A 51 35.47 2.80 12.52
N LEU A 52 35.70 3.03 13.83
CA LEU A 52 35.93 4.36 14.37
C LEU A 52 37.41 4.75 14.41
N PRO A 53 37.72 6.06 14.25
CA PRO A 53 39.09 6.59 14.37
C PRO A 53 39.52 6.76 15.85
N VAL A 54 39.42 5.67 16.62
CA VAL A 54 39.76 5.65 18.07
C VAL A 54 40.84 4.62 18.40
N ASP A 55 41.65 4.92 19.39
CA ASP A 55 42.72 4.02 19.80
C ASP A 55 42.23 2.86 20.71
N VAL A 56 43.15 1.92 21.00
CA VAL A 56 42.84 0.71 21.79
C VAL A 56 42.34 1.05 23.20
N SER A 57 42.87 2.10 23.85
CA SER A 57 42.45 2.50 25.20
C SER A 57 41.07 3.12 25.20
N GLN A 58 40.73 3.88 24.18
CA GLN A 58 39.38 4.47 23.97
C GLN A 58 38.35 3.40 23.66
N ARG A 59 38.71 2.37 22.86
CA ARG A 59 37.85 1.21 22.59
C ARG A 59 37.57 0.39 23.86
N SER A 60 38.60 0.21 24.71
CA SER A 60 38.42 -0.49 25.99
C SER A 60 37.45 0.25 26.91
N LEU A 61 37.58 1.57 27.01
CA LEU A 61 36.69 2.43 27.80
C LEU A 61 35.24 2.38 27.28
N LEU A 62 35.06 2.45 25.95
CA LEU A 62 33.74 2.34 25.36
C LEU A 62 33.07 0.97 25.65
N LYS A 63 33.85 -0.12 25.57
CA LYS A 63 33.35 -1.46 25.96
C LYS A 63 32.92 -1.50 27.42
N GLU A 64 33.65 -0.87 28.31
CA GLU A 64 33.32 -0.76 29.73
C GLU A 64 32.01 0.03 29.94
N ILE A 65 31.86 1.16 29.25
CA ILE A 65 30.64 1.97 29.30
C ILE A 65 29.41 1.15 28.85
N PHE A 66 29.51 0.36 27.78
CA PHE A 66 28.39 -0.49 27.30
C PHE A 66 28.13 -1.71 28.19
N LEU A 67 29.13 -2.27 28.87
CA LEU A 67 28.99 -3.44 29.72
C LEU A 67 28.40 -3.13 31.11
N ASN A 68 28.65 -1.93 31.64
CA ASN A 68 28.23 -1.51 32.97
C ASN A 68 26.91 -0.74 32.95
N THR A 69 25.83 -1.40 32.58
CA THR A 69 24.48 -0.79 32.40
C THR A 69 23.91 -0.21 33.71
N SER A 70 24.37 -0.59 34.88
CA SER A 70 23.80 -0.18 36.17
C SER A 70 24.47 1.03 36.86
N GLN A 71 25.59 1.56 36.36
CA GLN A 71 26.31 2.67 37.03
C GLN A 71 26.78 3.82 36.12
N THR A 72 26.57 3.79 34.78
CA THR A 72 27.30 4.66 33.89
C THR A 72 26.43 5.57 33.01
N HIS A 73 25.66 6.41 33.65
CA HIS A 73 25.20 7.65 33.00
C HIS A 73 26.20 8.80 33.16
N ILE A 74 27.47 8.46 33.50
CA ILE A 74 28.48 9.41 33.83
C ILE A 74 29.29 9.73 32.56
N PRO A 75 29.34 10.98 32.11
CA PRO A 75 30.20 11.36 30.99
C PRO A 75 31.65 11.29 31.37
N VAL A 76 32.52 10.89 30.40
CA VAL A 76 33.93 10.67 30.61
C VAL A 76 34.78 11.45 29.58
N ALA A 77 35.87 12.06 30.04
CA ALA A 77 36.85 12.67 29.16
C ALA A 77 38.12 11.78 29.12
N HIS A 78 38.59 11.41 27.94
CA HIS A 78 39.81 10.61 27.80
C HIS A 78 40.61 11.01 26.56
N LYS A 79 41.87 11.37 26.76
CA LYS A 79 42.79 11.86 25.72
C LYS A 79 42.26 13.10 24.99
N ASN A 80 41.79 12.95 23.75
CA ASN A 80 41.23 14.00 22.91
C ASN A 80 39.73 13.78 22.59
N CYS A 81 39.06 12.96 23.41
CA CYS A 81 37.66 12.59 23.22
C CYS A 81 36.83 12.82 24.47
N LEU A 82 35.56 13.13 24.25
CA LEU A 82 34.53 13.14 25.28
C LEU A 82 33.47 12.08 24.97
N PHE A 83 32.97 11.44 25.99
CA PHE A 83 31.97 10.37 25.92
C PHE A 83 30.74 10.78 26.74
N PHE A 84 29.60 10.96 26.06
CA PHE A 84 28.33 11.33 26.71
C PHE A 84 27.37 10.18 26.57
N PRO A 85 27.10 9.39 27.62
CA PRO A 85 26.08 8.37 27.60
C PRO A 85 24.68 9.00 27.80
N PHE A 86 23.75 8.65 26.95
CA PHE A 86 22.34 9.02 27.02
C PHE A 86 21.49 7.77 27.23
N ALA A 87 20.63 7.79 28.25
CA ALA A 87 19.64 6.74 28.44
C ALA A 87 18.53 6.85 27.38
N VAL A 88 18.17 5.73 26.79
CA VAL A 88 17.04 5.62 25.85
C VAL A 88 15.97 4.70 26.45
N HIS A 89 14.77 4.73 25.86
CA HIS A 89 13.54 4.17 26.42
C HIS A 89 13.62 2.68 26.86
N ASP A 90 14.50 1.88 26.27
CA ASP A 90 14.57 0.42 26.51
C ASP A 90 15.67 0.01 27.51
N GLU A 91 15.96 0.82 28.52
CA GLU A 91 17.08 0.62 29.46
C GLU A 91 18.46 0.49 28.76
N GLN A 92 18.56 0.92 27.52
CA GLN A 92 19.75 0.90 26.72
C GLN A 92 20.44 2.28 26.73
N ILE A 93 21.69 2.29 26.35
CA ILE A 93 22.51 3.51 26.32
C ILE A 93 22.98 3.78 24.91
N ILE A 94 22.89 5.04 24.49
CA ILE A 94 23.61 5.55 23.32
C ILE A 94 24.74 6.43 23.79
N VAL A 95 25.93 6.21 23.27
CA VAL A 95 27.10 7.00 23.61
C VAL A 95 27.42 7.96 22.48
N ALA A 96 27.37 9.27 22.76
CA ALA A 96 27.92 10.27 21.85
C ALA A 96 29.41 10.38 22.08
N LEU A 97 30.19 9.93 21.11
CA LEU A 97 31.64 10.10 21.03
C LEU A 97 31.95 11.40 20.30
N VAL A 98 32.60 12.33 20.99
CA VAL A 98 33.01 13.63 20.44
C VAL A 98 34.56 13.63 20.35
N THR A 99 35.08 13.82 19.15
CA THR A 99 36.53 13.76 18.85
C THR A 99 37.13 15.16 18.57
N GLY A 100 38.44 15.24 18.54
CA GLY A 100 39.17 16.48 18.21
C GLY A 100 39.18 17.51 19.33
N ILE A 101 38.94 17.11 20.56
CA ILE A 101 38.93 18.01 21.71
C ILE A 101 40.34 18.48 22.06
N ASP A 102 40.49 19.79 22.31
CA ASP A 102 41.75 20.37 22.76
C ASP A 102 42.24 19.69 24.05
N PRO A 103 43.45 19.14 24.09
CA PRO A 103 44.01 18.53 25.30
C PRO A 103 44.11 19.46 26.51
N LEU A 104 44.20 20.78 26.30
CA LEU A 104 44.17 21.78 27.37
C LEU A 104 42.78 21.90 28.00
N LEU A 105 41.73 21.76 27.18
CA LEU A 105 40.37 21.73 27.67
C LEU A 105 40.13 20.50 28.54
N ILE A 106 40.55 19.33 28.08
CA ILE A 106 40.36 18.06 28.81
C ILE A 106 41.03 18.08 30.20
N LYS A 107 42.22 18.71 30.31
CA LYS A 107 42.90 18.85 31.61
C LYS A 107 42.15 19.75 32.59
N LYS A 108 41.33 20.67 32.12
CA LYS A 108 40.55 21.62 32.92
C LYS A 108 39.13 21.19 33.17
N VAL A 109 38.62 20.23 32.40
CA VAL A 109 37.24 19.75 32.49
C VAL A 109 37.08 18.90 33.73
N GLY A 110 36.27 19.39 34.67
CA GLY A 110 35.80 18.64 35.84
C GLY A 110 34.57 17.77 35.53
N HIS A 111 34.36 16.82 36.43
CA HIS A 111 33.21 15.91 36.33
C HIS A 111 31.84 16.66 36.33
N ASP A 112 31.71 17.66 37.17
CA ASP A 112 30.50 18.47 37.28
C ASP A 112 30.15 19.19 35.97
N TRP A 113 31.16 19.75 35.27
CA TRP A 113 30.95 20.40 33.97
C TRP A 113 30.50 19.40 32.91
N LEU A 114 31.12 18.21 32.87
CA LEU A 114 30.69 17.17 31.91
C LEU A 114 29.22 16.75 32.14
N GLN A 115 28.83 16.64 33.41
CA GLN A 115 27.46 16.29 33.77
C GLN A 115 26.48 17.39 33.38
N GLU A 116 26.80 18.65 33.66
CA GLU A 116 26.02 19.82 33.28
C GLU A 116 25.82 19.91 31.75
N VAL A 117 26.93 19.70 31.00
CA VAL A 117 26.87 19.68 29.53
C VAL A 117 25.97 18.54 29.03
N ARG A 118 26.13 17.32 29.58
CA ARG A 118 25.28 16.18 29.21
C ARG A 118 23.79 16.48 29.43
N ASP A 119 23.47 17.01 30.61
CA ASP A 119 22.07 17.32 30.96
C ASP A 119 21.50 18.41 30.05
N THR A 120 22.30 19.42 29.74
CA THR A 120 21.93 20.48 28.79
C THR A 120 21.72 19.89 27.39
N LEU A 121 22.61 19.03 26.89
CA LEU A 121 22.47 18.37 25.60
C LEU A 121 21.21 17.52 25.54
N GLN A 122 20.91 16.78 26.61
CA GLN A 122 19.70 15.96 26.67
C GLN A 122 18.42 16.80 26.56
N GLN A 123 18.37 17.96 27.23
CA GLN A 123 17.23 18.88 27.13
C GLN A 123 17.10 19.50 25.74
N GLU A 124 18.22 19.90 25.14
CA GLU A 124 18.21 20.45 23.78
C GLU A 124 17.82 19.38 22.74
N PHE A 125 18.25 18.12 22.93
CA PHE A 125 17.84 17.00 22.06
C PHE A 125 16.33 16.72 22.16
N LEU A 126 15.77 16.73 23.38
CA LEU A 126 14.34 16.61 23.59
C LEU A 126 13.57 17.76 22.93
N THR A 127 14.07 18.97 23.05
CA THR A 127 13.46 20.16 22.41
C THR A 127 13.46 20.03 20.88
N LEU A 128 14.57 19.58 20.29
CA LEU A 128 14.69 19.34 18.85
C LEU A 128 13.76 18.21 18.39
N LYS A 129 13.67 17.13 19.17
CA LYS A 129 12.75 16.05 18.92
C LYS A 129 11.29 16.56 18.88
N GLN A 130 10.88 17.29 19.92
CA GLN A 130 9.53 17.85 20.00
C GLN A 130 9.21 18.81 18.85
N ALA A 131 10.19 19.63 18.44
CA ALA A 131 10.03 20.51 17.29
C ALA A 131 9.97 19.77 15.95
N GLY A 132 10.57 18.58 15.84
CA GLY A 132 10.63 17.78 14.63
C GLY A 132 9.57 16.70 14.47
N ILE A 133 8.71 16.50 15.48
CA ILE A 133 7.64 15.49 15.47
C ILE A 133 6.27 16.15 15.30
N ASP A 134 5.41 15.51 14.51
CA ASP A 134 4.00 15.89 14.40
C ASP A 134 3.19 15.34 15.58
N PRO A 135 2.58 16.20 16.42
CA PRO A 135 1.89 15.76 17.64
C PRO A 135 0.63 14.94 17.38
N GLN A 136 0.07 14.98 16.16
CA GLN A 136 -1.12 14.22 15.81
C GLN A 136 -0.80 12.76 15.52
N THR A 137 0.32 12.49 14.85
CA THR A 137 0.66 11.16 14.33
C THR A 137 1.86 10.52 15.02
N GLY A 138 2.67 11.31 15.75
CA GLY A 138 3.94 10.86 16.30
C GLY A 138 5.04 10.60 15.25
N LEU A 139 4.78 10.96 13.99
CA LEU A 139 5.77 10.89 12.90
C LEU A 139 6.60 12.16 12.84
N LEU A 140 7.66 12.12 12.05
CA LEU A 140 8.45 13.32 11.74
C LEU A 140 7.58 14.33 10.98
N ASN A 141 7.82 15.62 11.19
CA ASN A 141 7.04 16.69 10.58
C ASN A 141 7.73 17.35 9.38
N CYS A 142 7.10 18.36 8.79
CA CYS A 142 7.61 19.08 7.64
C CYS A 142 8.94 19.82 7.92
N ALA A 143 9.13 20.35 9.14
CA ALA A 143 10.38 21.03 9.50
C ALA A 143 11.59 20.07 9.55
N HIS A 144 11.36 18.86 10.03
CA HIS A 144 12.38 17.81 9.96
C HIS A 144 12.67 17.40 8.51
N LEU A 145 11.63 17.32 7.66
CA LEU A 145 11.79 16.99 6.25
C LEU A 145 12.71 17.98 5.53
N ASP A 146 12.52 19.29 5.74
CA ASP A 146 13.40 20.33 5.19
C ASP A 146 14.85 20.13 5.63
N THR A 147 15.06 19.82 6.92
CA THR A 147 16.41 19.56 7.45
C THR A 147 17.05 18.33 6.84
N LEU A 148 16.25 17.29 6.60
CA LEU A 148 16.72 16.04 6.00
C LEU A 148 17.16 16.26 4.54
N LEU A 149 16.44 17.08 3.79
CA LEU A 149 16.75 17.40 2.40
C LEU A 149 18.15 18.03 2.23
N ASP A 150 18.56 18.83 3.21
CA ASP A 150 19.90 19.46 3.22
C ASP A 150 21.05 18.47 3.56
N THR A 151 20.73 17.24 3.93
CA THR A 151 21.71 16.30 4.52
C THR A 151 22.19 15.20 3.58
N PHE A 152 21.56 15.08 2.40
CA PHE A 152 21.95 14.02 1.45
C PHE A 152 23.35 14.27 0.87
N PRO A 153 24.20 13.22 0.83
CA PRO A 153 25.51 13.31 0.20
C PRO A 153 25.41 13.62 -1.30
N GLU A 154 26.42 14.32 -1.82
CA GLU A 154 26.56 14.53 -3.27
C GLU A 154 26.78 13.20 -3.99
N GLY A 155 26.17 13.05 -5.15
CA GLY A 155 26.27 11.84 -5.98
C GLY A 155 25.34 10.70 -5.55
N GLU A 156 24.59 10.83 -4.45
CA GLU A 156 23.56 9.84 -4.10
C GLU A 156 22.29 10.02 -4.94
N HIS A 157 21.70 8.90 -5.33
CA HIS A 157 20.36 8.87 -5.89
C HIS A 157 19.33 8.86 -4.75
N ALA A 158 18.53 9.90 -4.68
CA ALA A 158 17.42 10.00 -3.74
C ALA A 158 16.08 9.87 -4.47
N GLY A 159 15.19 9.07 -3.91
CA GLY A 159 13.80 8.99 -4.34
C GLY A 159 12.87 9.47 -3.23
N LEU A 160 11.88 10.27 -3.57
CA LEU A 160 10.83 10.76 -2.68
C LEU A 160 9.49 10.20 -3.08
N ALA A 161 8.83 9.51 -2.16
CA ALA A 161 7.44 9.11 -2.28
C ALA A 161 6.55 10.01 -1.43
N LEU A 162 5.52 10.60 -2.06
CA LEU A 162 4.43 11.31 -1.39
C LEU A 162 3.18 10.45 -1.45
N VAL A 163 2.58 10.19 -0.30
CA VAL A 163 1.41 9.30 -0.15
C VAL A 163 0.26 10.08 0.44
N GLU A 164 -0.80 10.30 -0.33
CA GLU A 164 -2.05 10.88 0.15
C GLU A 164 -3.05 9.77 0.48
N ILE A 165 -3.52 9.75 1.73
CA ILE A 165 -4.57 8.85 2.19
C ILE A 165 -5.76 9.68 2.62
N TYR A 166 -6.75 9.81 1.75
CA TYR A 166 -7.89 10.69 1.98
C TYR A 166 -8.80 10.18 3.11
N PRO A 167 -9.01 10.95 4.19
CA PRO A 167 -9.85 10.54 5.29
C PRO A 167 -11.32 10.54 4.88
N GLN A 168 -11.97 9.37 4.97
CA GLN A 168 -13.41 9.25 4.83
C GLN A 168 -14.05 9.34 6.20
N ALA A 169 -14.33 10.55 6.65
CA ALA A 169 -14.84 10.82 7.97
C ALA A 169 -16.04 11.76 7.90
N ARG A 170 -16.98 11.59 8.81
CA ARG A 170 -18.13 12.48 8.98
C ARG A 170 -17.89 13.54 10.03
N THR A 171 -16.93 13.31 10.91
CA THR A 171 -16.55 14.22 12.00
C THR A 171 -15.05 14.48 11.98
N ALA A 172 -14.62 15.61 12.56
CA ALA A 172 -13.20 15.92 12.70
C ALA A 172 -12.45 14.85 13.50
N MET A 173 -13.08 14.29 14.55
CA MET A 173 -12.49 13.24 15.37
C MET A 173 -12.23 11.96 14.56
N GLU A 174 -13.20 11.53 13.74
CA GLU A 174 -13.01 10.38 12.84
C GLU A 174 -11.89 10.64 11.82
N ALA A 175 -11.77 11.88 11.31
CA ALA A 175 -10.69 12.25 10.41
C ALA A 175 -9.32 12.14 11.07
N MET A 176 -9.19 12.64 12.31
CA MET A 176 -7.95 12.54 13.08
C MET A 176 -7.56 11.07 13.36
N GLN A 177 -8.54 10.24 13.74
CA GLN A 177 -8.32 8.80 13.96
C GLN A 177 -7.88 8.10 12.66
N HIS A 178 -8.48 8.47 11.53
CA HIS A 178 -8.11 7.91 10.24
C HIS A 178 -6.67 8.27 9.85
N VAL A 179 -6.23 9.50 10.11
CA VAL A 179 -4.85 9.94 9.87
C VAL A 179 -3.86 9.16 10.75
N ARG A 180 -4.19 8.95 12.04
CA ARG A 180 -3.36 8.12 12.95
C ARG A 180 -3.25 6.68 12.49
N ARG A 181 -4.37 6.08 12.09
CA ARG A 181 -4.38 4.72 11.54
C ARG A 181 -3.53 4.64 10.26
N ALA A 182 -3.60 5.65 9.38
CA ALA A 182 -2.76 5.73 8.19
C ALA A 182 -1.27 5.84 8.54
N ALA A 183 -0.93 6.64 9.55
CA ALA A 183 0.43 6.77 10.05
C ALA A 183 0.99 5.43 10.57
N THR A 184 0.19 4.70 11.36
CA THR A 184 0.55 3.37 11.89
C THR A 184 0.75 2.36 10.76
N ALA A 185 -0.16 2.29 9.79
CA ALA A 185 -0.05 1.40 8.65
C ALA A 185 1.18 1.70 7.80
N LEU A 186 1.45 2.98 7.51
CA LEU A 186 2.65 3.37 6.76
C LEU A 186 3.93 3.07 7.54
N LYS A 187 3.94 3.27 8.86
CA LYS A 187 5.09 2.94 9.72
C LYS A 187 5.38 1.43 9.68
N SER A 188 4.36 0.58 9.70
CA SER A 188 4.54 -0.88 9.59
C SER A 188 5.09 -1.30 8.21
N PHE A 189 4.68 -0.62 7.13
CA PHE A 189 5.15 -0.89 5.78
C PHE A 189 6.59 -0.42 5.54
N VAL A 190 6.90 0.82 5.94
CA VAL A 190 8.22 1.43 5.74
C VAL A 190 9.25 0.84 6.72
N GLY A 191 8.83 0.53 7.94
CA GLY A 191 9.69 0.05 9.02
C GLY A 191 10.78 1.08 9.37
N GLU A 192 11.94 0.58 9.78
CA GLU A 192 13.12 1.42 10.06
C GLU A 192 13.94 1.78 8.80
N ARG A 193 13.48 1.38 7.60
CA ARG A 193 14.25 1.52 6.35
C ARG A 193 14.35 2.97 5.87
N ALA A 194 13.38 3.78 6.20
CA ALA A 194 13.35 5.19 5.81
C ALA A 194 12.59 6.04 6.85
N PRO A 195 13.02 7.30 7.07
CA PRO A 195 12.27 8.23 7.92
C PRO A 195 10.92 8.56 7.26
N LEU A 196 9.84 8.39 8.04
CA LEU A 196 8.47 8.65 7.61
C LEU A 196 7.99 9.97 8.21
N HIS A 197 7.45 10.83 7.37
CA HIS A 197 7.00 12.18 7.72
C HIS A 197 5.49 12.34 7.49
N HIS A 198 4.83 13.10 8.34
CA HIS A 198 3.51 13.65 8.09
C HIS A 198 3.65 15.13 7.72
N ILE A 199 3.31 15.47 6.47
CA ILE A 199 3.49 16.84 5.95
C ILE A 199 2.18 17.66 5.92
N GLY A 200 1.13 17.13 6.53
CA GLY A 200 -0.18 17.77 6.68
C GLY A 200 -1.23 17.23 5.70
N GLN A 201 -2.50 17.54 5.97
CA GLN A 201 -3.65 17.18 5.12
C GLN A 201 -3.72 15.72 4.68
N SER A 202 -3.31 14.79 5.55
CA SER A 202 -3.26 13.35 5.25
C SER A 202 -2.24 12.96 4.16
N VAL A 203 -1.23 13.80 3.93
CA VAL A 203 -0.10 13.51 3.06
C VAL A 203 1.10 13.11 3.91
N PHE A 204 1.68 11.99 3.54
CA PHE A 204 2.87 11.41 4.16
C PHE A 204 4.02 11.42 3.16
N ALA A 205 5.25 11.52 3.65
CA ALA A 205 6.44 11.52 2.82
C ALA A 205 7.50 10.57 3.38
N PHE A 206 8.19 9.84 2.52
CA PHE A 206 9.40 9.10 2.91
C PHE A 206 10.41 9.07 1.78
N PHE A 207 11.68 9.07 2.16
CA PHE A 207 12.80 8.99 1.22
C PHE A 207 13.29 7.56 1.07
N CYS A 208 13.54 7.18 -0.18
CA CYS A 208 14.23 5.94 -0.52
C CYS A 208 15.65 6.29 -0.98
N ARG A 209 16.69 5.80 -0.27
CA ARG A 209 18.09 5.92 -0.72
C ARG A 209 18.38 4.86 -1.77
N ASN A 210 19.18 5.23 -2.77
CA ASN A 210 19.63 4.33 -3.84
C ASN A 210 18.49 3.60 -4.57
N CYS A 211 17.30 4.19 -4.60
CA CYS A 211 16.17 3.68 -5.37
C CYS A 211 16.32 4.05 -6.84
N ASN A 212 16.36 3.05 -7.70
CA ASN A 212 16.21 3.23 -9.15
C ASN A 212 14.73 3.16 -9.56
N GLU A 213 14.45 3.44 -10.83
CA GLU A 213 13.09 3.45 -11.39
C GLU A 213 12.37 2.10 -11.26
N ASP A 214 13.10 1.00 -11.46
CA ASP A 214 12.56 -0.35 -11.34
C ASP A 214 12.13 -0.66 -9.90
N SER A 215 12.87 -0.14 -8.92
CA SER A 215 12.51 -0.26 -7.50
C SER A 215 11.26 0.54 -7.19
N ALA A 216 11.14 1.77 -7.71
CA ALA A 216 9.96 2.61 -7.52
C ALA A 216 8.72 2.03 -8.22
N ALA A 217 8.89 1.51 -9.45
CA ALA A 217 7.81 0.86 -10.20
C ALA A 217 7.24 -0.37 -9.46
N ARG A 218 8.06 -1.06 -8.66
CA ARG A 218 7.61 -2.18 -7.81
C ARG A 218 7.02 -1.71 -6.49
N LEU A 219 7.65 -0.73 -5.84
CA LEU A 219 7.25 -0.24 -4.51
C LEU A 219 5.86 0.42 -4.54
N GLY A 220 5.56 1.24 -5.56
CA GLY A 220 4.29 1.95 -5.68
C GLY A 220 3.07 1.01 -5.70
N PRO A 221 2.99 0.03 -6.60
CA PRO A 221 1.90 -0.94 -6.63
C PRO A 221 1.82 -1.80 -5.36
N LEU A 222 2.96 -2.17 -4.76
CA LEU A 222 2.98 -2.91 -3.49
C LEU A 222 2.38 -2.09 -2.35
N LEU A 223 2.76 -0.81 -2.22
CA LEU A 223 2.21 0.09 -1.22
C LEU A 223 0.71 0.34 -1.43
N VAL A 224 0.26 0.54 -2.67
CA VAL A 224 -1.16 0.67 -3.01
C VAL A 224 -1.92 -0.60 -2.59
N SER A 225 -1.39 -1.78 -2.91
CA SER A 225 -2.00 -3.07 -2.58
C SER A 225 -2.05 -3.29 -1.06
N PHE A 226 -0.99 -2.93 -0.35
CA PHE A 226 -0.93 -2.98 1.11
C PHE A 226 -2.00 -2.07 1.73
N LEU A 227 -2.05 -0.79 1.37
CA LEU A 227 -3.02 0.16 1.93
C LEU A 227 -4.47 -0.20 1.55
N LYS A 228 -4.70 -0.81 0.39
CA LYS A 228 -6.00 -1.36 0.02
C LYS A 228 -6.41 -2.53 0.92
N ARG A 229 -5.47 -3.42 1.25
CA ARG A 229 -5.68 -4.52 2.20
C ARG A 229 -6.00 -4.01 3.60
N GLU A 230 -5.33 -2.92 4.02
CA GLU A 230 -5.62 -2.19 5.25
C GLU A 230 -6.96 -1.42 5.23
N GLN A 231 -7.82 -1.67 4.25
CA GLN A 231 -9.16 -1.09 4.11
C GLN A 231 -9.17 0.44 3.91
N PHE A 232 -8.08 1.05 3.48
CA PHE A 232 -8.12 2.43 2.99
C PHE A 232 -8.82 2.47 1.64
N LYS A 233 -9.69 3.48 1.44
CA LYS A 233 -10.57 3.53 0.25
C LYS A 233 -10.07 4.47 -0.85
N ARG A 234 -9.17 5.38 -0.51
CA ARG A 234 -8.64 6.36 -1.46
C ARG A 234 -7.19 6.67 -1.13
N VAL A 235 -6.29 6.19 -1.96
CA VAL A 235 -4.84 6.31 -1.83
C VAL A 235 -4.26 6.81 -3.13
N HIS A 236 -3.40 7.81 -3.07
CA HIS A 236 -2.67 8.34 -4.21
C HIS A 236 -1.20 8.42 -3.87
N ILE A 237 -0.34 8.03 -4.80
CA ILE A 237 1.10 8.04 -4.59
C ILE A 237 1.78 8.77 -5.74
N GLY A 238 2.53 9.81 -5.41
CA GLY A 238 3.44 10.52 -6.31
C GLY A 238 4.88 10.19 -5.98
N TYR A 239 5.69 9.94 -6.99
CA TYR A 239 7.10 9.59 -6.82
C TYR A 239 7.97 10.39 -7.77
N SER A 240 9.08 10.92 -7.26
CA SER A 240 10.18 11.44 -8.07
C SER A 240 11.52 10.97 -7.53
N GLN A 241 12.53 10.97 -8.39
CA GLN A 241 13.90 10.63 -8.03
C GLN A 241 14.88 11.49 -8.81
N GLY A 242 16.05 11.69 -8.23
CA GLY A 242 17.13 12.42 -8.88
C GLY A 242 18.45 12.16 -8.22
N GLU A 243 19.52 12.49 -8.93
CA GLU A 243 20.87 12.53 -8.40
C GLU A 243 21.11 13.89 -7.72
N ILE A 244 21.63 13.86 -6.50
CA ILE A 244 21.93 15.05 -5.72
C ILE A 244 23.29 15.58 -6.16
N GLY A 245 23.27 16.70 -6.90
CA GLY A 245 24.49 17.39 -7.40
C GLY A 245 25.04 18.44 -6.42
N HIS A 246 25.98 19.24 -6.91
CA HIS A 246 26.63 20.32 -6.13
C HIS A 246 25.65 21.37 -5.62
N ASP A 247 24.54 21.61 -6.33
CA ASP A 247 23.47 22.51 -5.91
C ASP A 247 22.35 21.73 -5.19
N ARG A 248 22.61 21.38 -3.92
CA ARG A 248 21.79 20.46 -3.12
C ARG A 248 20.38 20.98 -2.90
N GLN A 249 20.24 22.25 -2.51
CA GLN A 249 18.92 22.82 -2.13
C GLN A 249 17.98 22.90 -3.31
N ASP A 250 18.45 23.33 -4.48
CA ASP A 250 17.60 23.41 -5.66
C ASP A 250 17.21 22.03 -6.20
N LYS A 251 18.13 21.04 -6.12
CA LYS A 251 17.84 19.66 -6.54
C LYS A 251 16.83 18.95 -5.63
N THR A 252 16.97 19.08 -4.32
CA THR A 252 16.05 18.45 -3.37
C THR A 252 14.65 19.08 -3.44
N ARG A 253 14.56 20.41 -3.58
CA ARG A 253 13.30 21.09 -3.87
C ARG A 253 12.70 20.64 -5.19
N GLN A 254 13.51 20.51 -6.23
CA GLN A 254 13.06 19.96 -7.52
C GLN A 254 12.44 18.57 -7.37
N ILE A 255 13.10 17.64 -6.65
CA ILE A 255 12.56 16.29 -6.41
C ILE A 255 11.22 16.36 -5.66
N PHE A 256 11.08 17.26 -4.69
CA PHE A 256 9.82 17.45 -3.96
C PHE A 256 8.70 17.98 -4.86
N ASP A 257 8.98 19.03 -5.64
CA ASP A 257 8.01 19.61 -6.58
C ASP A 257 7.57 18.61 -7.66
N GLU A 258 8.51 17.82 -8.16
CA GLU A 258 8.26 16.76 -9.12
C GLU A 258 7.41 15.63 -8.54
N ALA A 259 7.68 15.20 -7.30
CA ALA A 259 6.87 14.22 -6.60
C ALA A 259 5.45 14.75 -6.32
N TRP A 260 5.34 16.06 -5.99
CA TRP A 260 4.05 16.72 -5.81
C TRP A 260 3.23 16.76 -7.09
N LEU A 261 3.85 17.12 -8.24
CA LEU A 261 3.20 17.08 -9.55
C LEU A 261 2.73 15.65 -9.90
N ALA A 262 3.55 14.65 -9.60
CA ALA A 262 3.19 13.25 -9.78
C ALA A 262 2.00 12.86 -8.89
N LEU A 263 1.97 13.30 -7.63
CA LEU A 263 0.85 13.07 -6.71
C LEU A 263 -0.44 13.72 -7.22
N GLN A 264 -0.39 14.98 -7.67
CA GLN A 264 -1.55 15.65 -8.25
C GLN A 264 -2.10 14.89 -9.47
N MET A 265 -1.22 14.30 -10.29
CA MET A 265 -1.64 13.49 -11.42
C MET A 265 -2.25 12.16 -10.96
N ALA A 266 -1.68 11.51 -9.96
CA ALA A 266 -2.24 10.32 -9.35
C ALA A 266 -3.67 10.58 -8.82
N CYS A 267 -3.90 11.72 -8.15
CA CYS A 267 -5.24 12.13 -7.70
C CYS A 267 -6.26 12.24 -8.84
N LYS A 268 -5.84 12.65 -10.03
CA LYS A 268 -6.69 12.73 -11.23
C LYS A 268 -6.97 11.38 -11.89
N ARG A 269 -6.07 10.39 -11.72
CA ARG A 269 -6.16 9.07 -12.35
C ARG A 269 -7.15 8.12 -11.67
N GLY A 270 -7.39 8.28 -10.37
CA GLY A 270 -8.37 7.46 -9.64
C GLY A 270 -7.96 7.16 -8.20
N PRO A 271 -8.79 6.44 -7.44
CA PRO A 271 -8.66 6.33 -5.99
C PRO A 271 -7.52 5.43 -5.49
N PHE A 272 -6.89 4.63 -6.34
CA PHE A 272 -5.77 3.75 -6.01
C PHE A 272 -4.72 3.85 -7.09
N SER A 273 -4.10 5.02 -7.21
CA SER A 273 -3.19 5.32 -8.31
C SER A 273 -1.80 5.69 -7.83
N PHE A 274 -0.83 5.25 -8.61
CA PHE A 274 0.58 5.57 -8.49
C PHE A 274 1.05 6.29 -9.74
N CYS A 275 1.83 7.34 -9.59
CA CYS A 275 2.41 8.09 -10.69
C CYS A 275 3.86 8.46 -10.40
N THR A 276 4.76 8.23 -11.34
CA THR A 276 6.13 8.75 -11.28
C THR A 276 6.23 10.04 -12.09
N HIS A 277 7.05 11.00 -11.66
CA HIS A 277 7.29 12.23 -12.41
C HIS A 277 7.85 11.95 -13.80
N ARG A 278 8.76 10.97 -13.94
CA ARG A 278 9.29 10.55 -15.23
C ARG A 278 8.21 10.05 -16.19
N SER A 279 7.17 9.38 -15.68
CA SER A 279 6.03 8.99 -16.52
C SER A 279 5.28 10.21 -17.09
N LEU A 280 5.33 11.36 -16.40
CA LEU A 280 4.75 12.61 -16.89
C LEU A 280 5.63 13.26 -17.96
N GLN A 281 6.94 13.26 -17.78
CA GLN A 281 7.88 13.75 -18.82
C GLN A 281 7.79 12.92 -20.08
N ASN A 282 7.67 11.60 -19.95
CA ASN A 282 7.49 10.69 -21.06
C ASN A 282 6.08 10.75 -21.68
N SER A 283 5.12 11.45 -21.05
CA SER A 283 3.75 11.57 -21.59
C SER A 283 3.70 12.24 -22.97
N GLN A 284 4.67 13.06 -23.31
CA GLN A 284 4.82 13.61 -24.69
C GLN A 284 5.27 12.53 -25.70
N ARG A 285 5.90 11.43 -25.24
CA ARG A 285 6.34 10.30 -26.08
C ARG A 285 5.44 9.06 -25.90
N HIS A 286 4.45 9.14 -25.02
CA HIS A 286 3.57 8.01 -24.76
C HIS A 286 2.76 7.67 -26.02
N PRO A 287 2.74 6.42 -26.49
CA PRO A 287 2.16 6.05 -27.77
C PRO A 287 0.67 6.37 -27.88
N LEU A 288 -0.07 6.44 -26.77
CA LEU A 288 -1.52 6.70 -26.75
C LEU A 288 -1.90 8.14 -26.37
N TYR A 289 -0.98 8.98 -25.85
CA TYR A 289 -1.24 10.38 -25.49
C TYR A 289 -0.90 11.35 -26.64
N ALA A 290 0.12 11.06 -27.37
CA ALA A 290 0.52 11.90 -28.47
C ALA A 290 -0.39 11.65 -29.69
N SER A 291 -1.50 12.38 -29.78
CA SER A 291 -2.05 12.62 -31.10
C SER A 291 -1.01 13.48 -31.84
N ASP A 292 -0.40 12.94 -32.88
CA ASP A 292 0.47 13.70 -33.75
C ASP A 292 -0.38 14.77 -34.48
N ARG A 293 -0.56 15.93 -33.80
CA ARG A 293 -1.36 17.03 -34.35
C ARG A 293 -0.84 17.44 -35.72
N ALA A 294 0.46 17.34 -35.93
CA ALA A 294 1.08 17.68 -37.22
C ALA A 294 0.64 16.71 -38.34
N ILE A 295 0.57 15.41 -38.06
CA ILE A 295 0.09 14.44 -39.02
C ILE A 295 -1.42 14.57 -39.27
N LEU A 296 -2.21 14.82 -38.21
CA LEU A 296 -3.65 15.07 -38.35
C LEU A 296 -3.92 16.26 -39.26
N THR A 297 -3.23 17.40 -39.05
CA THR A 297 -3.39 18.61 -39.87
C THR A 297 -3.03 18.34 -41.34
N ARG A 298 -2.04 17.49 -41.62
CA ARG A 298 -1.60 17.14 -42.98
C ARG A 298 -2.55 16.17 -43.68
N ILE A 299 -3.11 15.21 -42.98
CA ILE A 299 -4.04 14.22 -43.55
C ILE A 299 -5.46 14.81 -43.71
N GLN A 300 -5.89 15.66 -42.78
CA GLN A 300 -7.26 16.19 -42.69
C GLN A 300 -7.83 16.72 -44.03
N PRO A 301 -7.14 17.56 -44.78
CA PRO A 301 -7.67 18.05 -46.08
C PRO A 301 -8.01 16.94 -47.09
N HIS A 302 -7.33 15.80 -46.98
CA HIS A 302 -7.50 14.69 -47.91
C HIS A 302 -8.64 13.73 -47.51
N TRP A 303 -8.84 13.44 -46.24
CA TRP A 303 -9.92 12.57 -45.83
C TRP A 303 -11.27 13.29 -45.65
N MET A 304 -11.27 14.63 -45.59
CA MET A 304 -12.54 15.40 -45.56
C MET A 304 -13.45 15.11 -46.75
N GLN A 305 -12.84 14.88 -47.92
CA GLN A 305 -13.52 14.60 -49.18
C GLN A 305 -13.91 13.12 -49.37
N LEU A 306 -13.49 12.23 -48.45
CA LEU A 306 -13.73 10.81 -48.56
C LEU A 306 -14.80 10.37 -47.53
N ASP A 307 -15.85 9.71 -48.00
CA ASP A 307 -16.85 9.11 -47.14
C ASP A 307 -16.33 7.80 -46.51
N GLN A 308 -15.45 7.12 -47.19
CA GLN A 308 -14.84 5.86 -46.75
C GLN A 308 -13.37 5.77 -47.14
N PHE A 309 -12.54 5.25 -46.22
CA PHE A 309 -11.11 5.08 -46.47
C PHE A 309 -10.49 4.08 -45.47
N ALA A 310 -9.31 3.56 -45.83
CA ALA A 310 -8.39 2.92 -44.91
C ALA A 310 -7.22 3.85 -44.63
N LEU A 311 -6.87 4.02 -43.38
CA LEU A 311 -5.62 4.64 -42.93
C LEU A 311 -4.68 3.53 -42.44
N ILE A 312 -3.44 3.55 -42.92
CA ILE A 312 -2.41 2.57 -42.58
C ILE A 312 -1.25 3.33 -41.95
N GLN A 313 -0.78 2.90 -40.82
CA GLN A 313 0.46 3.36 -40.20
C GLN A 313 1.49 2.25 -40.31
N LEU A 314 2.61 2.55 -40.94
CA LEU A 314 3.79 1.66 -41.02
C LEU A 314 4.83 2.17 -40.01
N HIS A 315 5.29 1.29 -39.15
CA HIS A 315 6.29 1.59 -38.12
C HIS A 315 7.52 0.69 -38.28
N PRO A 316 8.72 1.27 -38.60
CA PRO A 316 9.95 0.51 -38.65
C PRO A 316 10.42 0.17 -37.22
N THR A 317 10.66 -1.10 -36.91
CA THR A 317 11.08 -1.56 -35.58
C THR A 317 12.48 -1.07 -35.17
N LYS A 318 13.27 -0.53 -36.13
CA LYS A 318 14.55 0.14 -35.86
C LYS A 318 14.57 1.53 -36.47
N ALA A 319 14.84 2.54 -35.65
CA ALA A 319 14.80 3.96 -35.98
C ALA A 319 15.75 4.40 -37.14
N THR A 320 16.71 3.58 -37.52
CA THR A 320 17.72 3.87 -38.55
C THR A 320 17.25 3.63 -39.98
N TYR A 321 16.05 3.07 -40.18
CA TYR A 321 15.59 2.66 -41.50
C TYR A 321 14.62 3.68 -42.11
N ASN A 322 15.07 4.44 -43.09
CA ASN A 322 14.19 5.32 -43.89
C ASN A 322 13.48 4.51 -44.96
N ILE A 323 12.25 4.07 -44.70
CA ILE A 323 11.45 3.29 -45.67
C ILE A 323 10.59 4.16 -46.58
N TYR A 324 10.53 5.48 -46.33
CA TYR A 324 9.61 6.37 -47.00
C TYR A 324 9.80 6.38 -48.55
N ASP A 325 11.04 6.41 -49.03
CA ASP A 325 11.33 6.48 -50.43
C ASP A 325 11.15 5.13 -51.17
N ASN A 326 11.25 4.04 -50.43
CA ASN A 326 11.13 2.68 -50.95
C ASN A 326 9.68 2.19 -51.14
N ILE A 327 8.69 2.91 -50.58
CA ILE A 327 7.28 2.54 -50.72
C ILE A 327 6.75 3.13 -52.04
N ILE A 328 6.52 2.24 -53.02
CA ILE A 328 5.88 2.58 -54.26
C ILE A 328 4.36 2.41 -54.12
N LEU A 329 3.61 3.48 -54.29
CA LEU A 329 2.15 3.46 -54.27
C LEU A 329 1.62 3.24 -55.69
N ASN A 330 0.98 2.10 -55.90
CA ASN A 330 0.19 1.82 -57.07
C ASN A 330 -1.26 1.62 -56.65
N PRO A 331 -2.00 2.58 -56.43
CA PRO A 331 -3.11 3.14 -57.19
C PRO A 331 -3.11 4.66 -57.21
N VAL A 332 -3.71 5.26 -58.25
CA VAL A 332 -3.67 6.67 -58.62
C VAL A 332 -4.15 7.62 -57.53
N ASP A 333 -4.95 7.15 -56.57
CA ASP A 333 -5.59 7.99 -55.50
C ASP A 333 -5.01 7.81 -54.12
N SER A 334 -3.95 7.03 -53.93
CA SER A 334 -3.35 6.83 -52.60
C SER A 334 -2.36 7.95 -52.26
N LYS A 335 -2.36 8.39 -50.97
CA LYS A 335 -1.46 9.44 -50.49
C LYS A 335 -0.62 8.96 -49.32
N LYS A 336 0.68 9.29 -49.31
CA LYS A 336 1.61 8.98 -48.24
C LYS A 336 2.04 10.24 -47.48
N PHE A 337 2.21 10.10 -46.18
CA PHE A 337 2.61 11.18 -45.28
C PHE A 337 3.70 10.65 -44.33
N LYS A 338 4.74 11.46 -44.14
CA LYS A 338 5.80 11.14 -43.17
C LYS A 338 5.37 11.61 -41.79
N GLY A 339 5.33 10.71 -40.81
CA GLY A 339 5.07 10.97 -39.41
C GLY A 339 6.34 11.25 -38.60
N GLN A 340 6.24 11.17 -37.27
CA GLN A 340 7.38 11.19 -36.36
C GLN A 340 8.00 9.79 -36.30
N ASP A 341 9.21 9.66 -35.75
CA ASP A 341 9.92 8.39 -35.52
C ASP A 341 10.03 7.49 -36.77
N ASN A 342 10.12 8.10 -37.98
CA ASN A 342 10.10 7.43 -39.28
C ASN A 342 8.79 6.69 -39.62
N ASP A 343 7.70 6.93 -38.88
CA ASP A 343 6.38 6.44 -39.21
C ASP A 343 5.92 6.92 -40.58
N ILE A 344 5.20 6.08 -41.31
CA ILE A 344 4.61 6.43 -42.60
C ILE A 344 3.11 6.16 -42.52
N TYR A 345 2.33 7.19 -42.87
CA TYR A 345 0.89 7.06 -42.99
C TYR A 345 0.49 6.99 -44.45
N ILE A 346 -0.40 6.05 -44.78
CA ILE A 346 -0.92 5.86 -46.12
C ILE A 346 -2.44 5.93 -46.07
N LEU A 347 -3.02 6.85 -46.80
CA LEU A 347 -4.46 7.01 -46.96
C LEU A 347 -4.90 6.34 -48.27
N LEU A 348 -5.81 5.37 -48.17
CA LEU A 348 -6.39 4.64 -49.30
C LEU A 348 -7.89 4.87 -49.36
N PRO A 349 -8.48 5.33 -50.48
CA PRO A 349 -9.93 5.54 -50.62
C PRO A 349 -10.65 4.21 -50.89
N SER A 350 -10.49 3.25 -49.98
CA SER A 350 -11.11 1.93 -50.05
C SER A 350 -11.28 1.35 -48.66
N THR A 351 -12.38 0.64 -48.44
CA THR A 351 -12.68 -0.15 -47.24
C THR A 351 -12.70 -1.65 -47.49
N ASP A 352 -12.38 -2.08 -48.73
CA ASP A 352 -12.26 -3.52 -49.03
C ASP A 352 -11.03 -4.11 -48.34
N THR A 353 -11.30 -4.78 -47.19
CA THR A 353 -10.28 -5.37 -46.33
C THR A 353 -9.32 -6.27 -47.12
N ARG A 354 -9.81 -7.10 -48.05
CA ARG A 354 -8.97 -8.03 -48.81
C ARG A 354 -8.01 -7.29 -49.72
N LYS A 355 -8.51 -6.26 -50.42
CA LYS A 355 -7.68 -5.41 -51.30
C LYS A 355 -6.63 -4.64 -50.49
N VAL A 356 -7.02 -4.00 -49.38
CA VAL A 356 -6.13 -3.24 -48.52
C VAL A 356 -5.04 -4.14 -47.97
N LEU A 357 -5.39 -5.31 -47.39
CA LEU A 357 -4.41 -6.26 -46.85
C LEU A 357 -3.43 -6.79 -47.91
N SER A 358 -3.94 -7.12 -49.14
CA SER A 358 -3.10 -7.57 -50.23
C SER A 358 -2.10 -6.48 -50.64
N LEU A 359 -2.55 -5.23 -50.71
CA LEU A 359 -1.72 -4.07 -51.06
C LEU A 359 -0.64 -3.81 -50.01
N VAL A 360 -1.00 -3.81 -48.74
CA VAL A 360 -0.07 -3.62 -47.62
C VAL A 360 0.97 -4.75 -47.59
N ARG A 361 0.56 -6.00 -47.79
CA ARG A 361 1.51 -7.14 -47.87
C ARG A 361 2.49 -6.99 -49.01
N LYS A 362 2.04 -6.55 -50.19
CA LYS A 362 2.91 -6.26 -51.32
C LYS A 362 3.90 -5.13 -51.04
N MET A 363 3.43 -4.05 -50.39
CA MET A 363 4.28 -2.95 -49.93
C MET A 363 5.35 -3.43 -48.94
N LEU A 364 4.99 -4.21 -47.96
CA LEU A 364 5.94 -4.76 -46.98
C LEU A 364 6.95 -5.72 -47.63
N GLN A 365 6.56 -6.45 -48.68
CA GLN A 365 7.45 -7.33 -49.45
C GLN A 365 8.43 -6.56 -50.33
N SER A 366 8.06 -5.37 -50.81
CA SER A 366 8.92 -4.51 -51.64
C SER A 366 10.01 -3.76 -50.87
N ILE A 367 9.91 -3.72 -49.52
CA ILE A 367 10.92 -3.10 -48.67
C ILE A 367 12.17 -3.99 -48.66
N PRO A 368 13.36 -3.47 -48.99
CA PRO A 368 14.60 -4.24 -49.00
C PRO A 368 14.88 -4.83 -47.63
N ARG A 369 15.05 -6.14 -47.57
CA ARG A 369 15.47 -6.83 -46.34
C ARG A 369 16.99 -6.84 -46.28
N ASP A 370 17.58 -6.13 -45.34
CA ASP A 370 19.00 -6.29 -45.04
C ASP A 370 19.21 -7.69 -44.40
N LYS A 371 20.02 -8.52 -45.06
CA LYS A 371 20.30 -9.90 -44.59
C LYS A 371 20.95 -9.97 -43.21
N LYS A 372 21.55 -8.87 -42.72
CA LYS A 372 22.19 -8.77 -41.39
C LYS A 372 21.28 -8.22 -40.27
N VAL A 373 20.15 -7.61 -40.63
CA VAL A 373 19.22 -6.99 -39.67
C VAL A 373 17.83 -7.48 -40.02
N LYS A 374 17.25 -8.34 -39.21
CA LYS A 374 15.81 -8.64 -39.25
C LYS A 374 15.02 -7.38 -38.82
N SER A 375 15.02 -6.36 -39.68
CA SER A 375 14.19 -5.17 -39.47
C SER A 375 12.80 -5.48 -39.99
N ALA A 376 11.91 -5.76 -39.10
CA ALA A 376 10.50 -5.92 -39.40
C ALA A 376 9.85 -4.55 -39.44
N VAL A 377 8.94 -4.34 -40.39
CA VAL A 377 8.06 -3.17 -40.43
C VAL A 377 6.68 -3.63 -39.99
N ALA A 378 6.21 -3.11 -38.87
CA ALA A 378 4.85 -3.37 -38.40
C ALA A 378 3.84 -2.46 -39.12
N ALA A 379 2.62 -2.95 -39.32
CA ALA A 379 1.54 -2.21 -39.93
C ALA A 379 0.27 -2.23 -39.09
N GLY A 380 -0.24 -1.05 -38.74
CA GLY A 380 -1.55 -0.87 -38.10
C GLY A 380 -2.55 -0.25 -39.08
N ILE A 381 -3.73 -0.84 -39.22
CA ILE A 381 -4.74 -0.43 -40.20
C ILE A 381 -6.02 -0.05 -39.46
N ALA A 382 -6.60 1.11 -39.77
CA ALA A 382 -7.91 1.52 -39.33
C ALA A 382 -8.80 1.88 -40.54
N PHE A 383 -10.02 1.37 -40.54
CA PHE A 383 -11.02 1.65 -41.58
C PHE A 383 -12.00 2.71 -41.09
N PHE A 384 -12.44 3.58 -41.99
CA PHE A 384 -13.51 4.54 -41.75
C PHE A 384 -14.58 4.42 -42.87
N PRO A 385 -15.88 4.37 -42.52
CA PRO A 385 -16.45 4.38 -41.14
C PRO A 385 -16.23 3.05 -40.42
N PHE A 386 -16.11 3.14 -39.10
CA PHE A 386 -16.03 1.98 -38.22
C PHE A 386 -16.70 2.32 -36.87
N ASN A 387 -17.83 1.65 -36.56
CA ASN A 387 -18.66 1.94 -35.42
C ASN A 387 -18.92 3.48 -35.30
N ASP A 388 -18.86 4.05 -34.11
CA ASP A 388 -19.07 5.47 -33.80
C ASP A 388 -17.77 6.31 -33.78
N PHE A 389 -16.64 5.76 -34.29
CA PHE A 389 -15.36 6.46 -34.32
C PHE A 389 -15.31 7.60 -35.35
N LYS A 390 -14.74 8.74 -34.92
CA LYS A 390 -14.57 9.91 -35.77
C LYS A 390 -13.34 9.77 -36.69
N LYS A 391 -13.34 10.44 -37.86
CA LYS A 391 -12.17 10.50 -38.77
C LYS A 391 -10.88 10.89 -38.00
N SER A 392 -10.97 11.86 -37.09
CA SER A 392 -9.83 12.33 -36.26
C SER A 392 -9.20 11.28 -35.37
N GLU A 393 -9.94 10.19 -35.06
CA GLU A 393 -9.45 9.12 -34.19
C GLU A 393 -8.70 8.03 -34.98
N MET A 394 -8.76 8.03 -36.30
CA MET A 394 -8.18 6.98 -37.14
C MET A 394 -6.65 6.87 -37.00
N VAL A 395 -5.94 7.99 -36.84
CA VAL A 395 -4.50 8.00 -36.56
C VAL A 395 -4.19 7.24 -35.23
N LEU A 396 -4.96 7.52 -34.20
CA LEU A 396 -4.79 6.83 -32.92
C LEU A 396 -5.21 5.35 -32.99
N ASN A 397 -6.25 5.04 -33.78
CA ASN A 397 -6.71 3.66 -33.98
C ASN A 397 -5.66 2.82 -34.74
N CYS A 398 -4.96 3.39 -35.74
CA CYS A 398 -3.82 2.71 -36.40
C CYS A 398 -2.73 2.39 -35.35
N ARG A 399 -2.43 3.34 -34.47
CA ARG A 399 -1.42 3.14 -33.43
C ARG A 399 -1.84 2.07 -32.40
N LYS A 400 -3.13 2.01 -32.01
CA LYS A 400 -3.66 0.92 -31.17
C LYS A 400 -3.55 -0.44 -31.86
N ALA A 401 -3.80 -0.51 -33.16
CA ALA A 401 -3.59 -1.71 -33.95
C ALA A 401 -2.11 -2.14 -34.00
N LEU A 402 -1.18 -1.18 -34.08
CA LEU A 402 0.27 -1.45 -34.01
C LEU A 402 0.64 -2.04 -32.62
N LEU A 403 0.13 -1.47 -31.53
CA LEU A 403 0.39 -1.98 -30.18
C LEU A 403 -0.18 -3.38 -29.99
N HIS A 404 -1.38 -3.65 -30.52
CA HIS A 404 -1.92 -5.00 -30.57
C HIS A 404 -1.02 -5.96 -31.37
N GLY A 405 -0.57 -5.54 -32.56
CA GLY A 405 0.34 -6.32 -33.39
C GLY A 405 1.67 -6.65 -32.71
N ALA A 406 2.19 -5.73 -31.89
CA ALA A 406 3.44 -5.94 -31.15
C ALA A 406 3.37 -7.10 -30.15
N LEU A 407 2.21 -7.41 -29.59
CA LEU A 407 1.99 -8.59 -28.74
C LEU A 407 1.99 -9.91 -29.55
N LEU A 408 1.64 -9.85 -30.83
CA LEU A 408 1.62 -11.02 -31.71
C LEU A 408 3.01 -11.34 -32.31
N GLY A 409 3.93 -10.38 -32.27
CA GLY A 409 5.30 -10.52 -32.74
C GLY A 409 5.81 -9.34 -33.57
N GLU A 410 7.11 -9.38 -33.93
CA GLU A 410 7.73 -8.32 -34.71
C GLU A 410 7.20 -8.30 -36.16
N GLY A 411 6.95 -7.09 -36.67
CA GLY A 411 6.57 -6.88 -38.09
C GLY A 411 5.16 -7.36 -38.43
N MET A 412 4.29 -7.50 -37.49
CA MET A 412 2.91 -7.95 -37.72
C MET A 412 2.07 -6.87 -38.38
N LEU A 413 1.10 -7.34 -39.16
CA LEU A 413 0.08 -6.52 -39.80
C LEU A 413 -1.24 -6.73 -39.08
N THR A 414 -1.77 -5.68 -38.44
CA THR A 414 -2.93 -5.76 -37.56
C THR A 414 -3.98 -4.73 -37.96
N ILE A 415 -5.24 -5.16 -37.97
CA ILE A 415 -6.40 -4.30 -38.19
C ILE A 415 -6.91 -3.85 -36.80
N PHE A 416 -7.32 -2.59 -36.70
CA PHE A 416 -7.96 -2.06 -35.48
C PHE A 416 -9.32 -2.75 -35.22
N ASP A 417 -9.45 -3.29 -34.02
CA ASP A 417 -10.62 -4.06 -33.59
C ASP A 417 -10.86 -3.89 -32.06
N ALA A 418 -11.75 -4.69 -31.50
CA ALA A 418 -12.03 -4.70 -30.05
C ALA A 418 -10.82 -5.10 -29.21
N LEU A 419 -9.98 -6.04 -29.70
CA LEU A 419 -8.77 -6.47 -29.01
C LEU A 419 -7.71 -5.35 -28.98
N SER A 420 -7.61 -4.53 -30.03
CA SER A 420 -6.75 -3.33 -30.04
C SER A 420 -7.15 -2.32 -28.93
N LEU A 421 -8.45 -2.26 -28.59
CA LEU A 421 -8.97 -1.45 -27.48
C LEU A 421 -8.72 -2.11 -26.12
N ASN A 422 -8.78 -3.44 -26.04
CA ASN A 422 -8.37 -4.15 -24.84
C ASN A 422 -6.90 -3.86 -24.51
N VAL A 423 -6.01 -4.06 -25.48
CA VAL A 423 -4.55 -3.79 -25.33
C VAL A 423 -4.30 -2.35 -24.90
N SER A 424 -4.96 -1.37 -25.52
CA SER A 424 -4.80 0.04 -25.13
C SER A 424 -5.35 0.31 -23.72
N GLY A 425 -6.42 -0.37 -23.34
CA GLY A 425 -6.98 -0.34 -21.98
C GLY A 425 -6.01 -0.91 -20.94
N ASP A 426 -5.37 -2.05 -21.25
CA ASP A 426 -4.38 -2.69 -20.38
C ASP A 426 -3.13 -1.81 -20.17
N ILE A 427 -2.70 -1.08 -21.21
CA ILE A 427 -1.62 -0.09 -21.08
C ILE A 427 -2.02 1.01 -20.08
N PHE A 428 -3.21 1.62 -20.24
CA PHE A 428 -3.68 2.63 -19.29
C PHE A 428 -3.90 2.06 -17.88
N TYR A 429 -4.36 0.81 -17.76
CA TYR A 429 -4.49 0.12 -16.49
C TYR A 429 -3.13 -0.07 -15.81
N GLY A 430 -2.12 -0.53 -16.53
CA GLY A 430 -0.75 -0.69 -16.03
C GLY A 430 -0.11 0.63 -15.57
N GLU A 431 -0.51 1.76 -16.15
CA GLU A 431 -0.11 3.11 -15.75
C GLU A 431 -0.95 3.69 -14.58
N GLY A 432 -1.98 2.97 -14.12
CA GLY A 432 -2.92 3.45 -13.10
C GLY A 432 -3.92 4.48 -13.61
N ASP A 433 -4.01 4.75 -14.93
CA ASP A 433 -5.03 5.62 -15.52
C ASP A 433 -6.35 4.88 -15.73
N LEU A 434 -6.96 4.49 -14.61
CA LEU A 434 -8.20 3.70 -14.60
C LEU A 434 -9.36 4.36 -15.39
N PRO A 435 -9.57 5.70 -15.33
CA PRO A 435 -10.63 6.31 -16.12
C PRO A 435 -10.46 6.14 -17.64
N ARG A 436 -9.21 6.21 -18.14
CA ARG A 436 -8.95 5.96 -19.56
C ARG A 436 -9.05 4.48 -19.90
N ALA A 437 -8.53 3.60 -19.05
CA ALA A 437 -8.71 2.15 -19.22
C ALA A 437 -10.20 1.79 -19.37
N VAL A 438 -11.05 2.26 -18.45
CA VAL A 438 -12.52 2.07 -18.49
C VAL A 438 -13.12 2.58 -19.80
N LYS A 439 -12.65 3.74 -20.30
CA LYS A 439 -13.12 4.29 -21.58
C LYS A 439 -12.78 3.37 -22.75
N GLU A 440 -11.55 2.85 -22.80
CA GLU A 440 -11.10 1.94 -23.86
C GLU A 440 -11.88 0.62 -23.82
N TYR A 441 -12.02 -0.02 -22.65
CA TYR A 441 -12.80 -1.27 -22.51
C TYR A 441 -14.27 -1.10 -22.89
N LYS A 442 -14.90 0.01 -22.48
CA LYS A 442 -16.29 0.30 -22.89
C LYS A 442 -16.43 0.47 -24.40
N ARG A 443 -15.46 1.12 -25.04
CA ARG A 443 -15.45 1.24 -26.51
C ARG A 443 -15.20 -0.11 -27.17
N GLY A 444 -14.35 -0.97 -26.59
CA GLY A 444 -14.20 -2.35 -27.02
C GLY A 444 -15.51 -3.13 -26.98
N LEU A 445 -16.22 -3.01 -25.85
CA LEU A 445 -17.55 -3.64 -25.67
C LEU A 445 -18.63 -3.06 -26.58
N SER A 446 -18.51 -1.83 -27.08
CA SER A 446 -19.43 -1.31 -28.11
C SER A 446 -19.23 -1.98 -29.47
N ILE A 447 -18.04 -2.54 -29.73
CA ILE A 447 -17.72 -3.31 -30.95
C ILE A 447 -18.08 -4.78 -30.74
N GLN A 448 -17.68 -5.35 -29.60
CA GLN A 448 -17.89 -6.75 -29.24
C GLN A 448 -18.49 -6.87 -27.84
N PRO A 449 -19.85 -6.82 -27.72
CA PRO A 449 -20.52 -6.74 -26.42
C PRO A 449 -20.38 -7.97 -25.52
N GLN A 450 -20.04 -9.13 -26.11
CA GLN A 450 -19.90 -10.41 -25.42
C GLN A 450 -18.44 -10.85 -25.25
N ASP A 451 -17.49 -9.91 -25.33
CA ASP A 451 -16.07 -10.22 -25.12
C ASP A 451 -15.79 -10.39 -23.62
N VAL A 452 -15.48 -11.63 -23.22
CA VAL A 452 -15.20 -12.04 -21.85
C VAL A 452 -13.99 -11.30 -21.27
N ASN A 453 -12.94 -11.11 -22.05
CA ASN A 453 -11.71 -10.43 -21.59
C ASN A 453 -11.97 -8.95 -21.30
N LEU A 454 -12.68 -8.26 -22.21
CA LEU A 454 -13.07 -6.86 -22.01
C LEU A 454 -13.99 -6.66 -20.81
N LEU A 455 -14.95 -7.57 -20.60
CA LEU A 455 -15.83 -7.53 -19.43
C LEU A 455 -15.04 -7.74 -18.13
N ASN A 456 -14.14 -8.71 -18.10
CA ASN A 456 -13.28 -8.97 -16.93
C ASN A 456 -12.37 -7.78 -16.64
N SER A 457 -11.66 -7.25 -17.64
CA SER A 457 -10.77 -6.09 -17.50
C SER A 457 -11.53 -4.86 -17.00
N LEU A 458 -12.73 -4.62 -17.53
CA LEU A 458 -13.60 -3.54 -17.06
C LEU A 458 -14.05 -3.76 -15.60
N GLY A 459 -14.41 -4.99 -15.24
CA GLY A 459 -14.77 -5.37 -13.88
C GLY A 459 -13.65 -5.14 -12.88
N VAL A 460 -12.43 -5.55 -13.22
CA VAL A 460 -11.22 -5.31 -12.41
C VAL A 460 -10.96 -3.81 -12.23
N CYS A 461 -11.08 -3.00 -13.30
CA CYS A 461 -10.96 -1.55 -13.19
C CYS A 461 -11.99 -0.95 -12.23
N TYR A 462 -13.24 -1.39 -12.29
CA TYR A 462 -14.26 -0.91 -11.35
C TYR A 462 -13.97 -1.33 -9.91
N ALA A 463 -13.47 -2.54 -9.69
CA ALA A 463 -13.03 -3.01 -8.37
C ALA A 463 -11.89 -2.14 -7.82
N MET A 464 -10.90 -1.83 -8.67
CA MET A 464 -9.79 -0.92 -8.31
C MET A 464 -10.28 0.51 -8.03
N MET A 465 -11.32 0.98 -8.71
CA MET A 465 -11.96 2.28 -8.46
C MET A 465 -12.88 2.26 -7.24
N ASN A 466 -12.89 1.21 -6.43
CA ASN A 466 -13.77 1.02 -5.27
C ASN A 466 -15.27 1.11 -5.64
N ARG A 467 -15.64 0.53 -6.79
CA ARG A 467 -17.01 0.45 -7.29
C ARG A 467 -17.46 -1.02 -7.40
N PRO A 468 -17.56 -1.74 -6.28
CA PRO A 468 -17.77 -3.20 -6.30
C PRO A 468 -19.10 -3.62 -6.94
N ARG A 469 -20.15 -2.79 -6.91
CA ARG A 469 -21.41 -3.10 -7.61
C ARG A 469 -21.22 -3.20 -9.11
N LEU A 470 -20.57 -2.20 -9.73
CA LEU A 470 -20.29 -2.20 -11.17
C LEU A 470 -19.30 -3.31 -11.57
N ALA A 471 -18.34 -3.61 -10.70
CA ALA A 471 -17.44 -4.72 -10.90
C ALA A 471 -18.19 -6.06 -10.96
N ASN A 472 -19.04 -6.32 -9.96
CA ASN A 472 -19.83 -7.54 -9.88
C ASN A 472 -20.78 -7.69 -11.09
N ASP A 473 -21.39 -6.59 -11.56
CA ASP A 473 -22.23 -6.61 -12.76
C ASP A 473 -21.45 -7.04 -14.01
N CYS A 474 -20.19 -6.64 -14.12
CA CYS A 474 -19.32 -7.08 -15.22
C CYS A 474 -19.00 -8.57 -15.10
N PHE A 475 -18.58 -9.04 -13.92
CA PHE A 475 -18.27 -10.47 -13.71
C PHE A 475 -19.50 -11.37 -13.91
N LEU A 476 -20.68 -10.95 -13.45
CA LEU A 476 -21.92 -11.69 -13.71
C LEU A 476 -22.27 -11.76 -15.19
N LYS A 477 -22.02 -10.70 -15.97
CA LYS A 477 -22.17 -10.73 -17.43
C LYS A 477 -21.20 -11.70 -18.10
N THR A 478 -19.95 -11.75 -17.61
CA THR A 478 -18.98 -12.72 -18.09
C THR A 478 -19.46 -14.15 -17.82
N LEU A 479 -19.92 -14.42 -16.59
CA LEU A 479 -20.41 -15.74 -16.18
C LEU A 479 -21.70 -16.14 -16.91
N ALA A 480 -22.50 -15.19 -17.37
CA ALA A 480 -23.65 -15.47 -18.23
C ALA A 480 -23.25 -15.91 -19.65
N ILE A 481 -22.02 -15.60 -20.10
CA ILE A 481 -21.46 -16.00 -21.40
C ILE A 481 -20.62 -17.28 -21.24
N LYS A 482 -19.78 -17.35 -20.20
CA LYS A 482 -18.91 -18.47 -19.85
C LYS A 482 -19.07 -18.75 -18.36
N ASP A 483 -19.91 -19.72 -18.00
CA ASP A 483 -20.30 -20.05 -16.62
C ASP A 483 -19.18 -20.73 -15.81
N ASP A 484 -18.19 -21.31 -16.45
CA ASP A 484 -17.01 -21.94 -15.87
C ASP A 484 -15.76 -21.04 -15.84
N ASP A 485 -15.91 -19.70 -16.03
CA ASP A 485 -14.77 -18.79 -16.01
C ASP A 485 -14.21 -18.58 -14.59
N PHE A 486 -13.09 -19.24 -14.31
CA PHE A 486 -12.39 -19.20 -13.01
C PHE A 486 -12.10 -17.79 -12.50
N ILE A 487 -11.56 -16.94 -13.39
CA ILE A 487 -11.18 -15.55 -13.03
C ILE A 487 -12.41 -14.74 -12.63
N SER A 488 -13.51 -14.89 -13.34
CA SER A 488 -14.76 -14.16 -13.04
C SER A 488 -15.37 -14.59 -11.72
N TRP A 489 -15.40 -15.89 -11.42
CA TRP A 489 -15.88 -16.39 -10.12
C TRP A 489 -15.01 -15.88 -8.97
N TYR A 490 -13.68 -15.95 -9.10
CA TYR A 490 -12.76 -15.45 -8.10
C TYR A 490 -12.94 -13.94 -7.85
N ASN A 491 -12.98 -13.14 -8.92
CA ASN A 491 -13.17 -11.70 -8.83
C ASN A 491 -14.56 -11.31 -8.29
N LEU A 492 -15.60 -12.08 -8.62
CA LEU A 492 -16.94 -11.92 -8.05
C LEU A 492 -16.93 -12.16 -6.54
N GLY A 493 -16.18 -13.16 -6.07
CA GLY A 493 -15.97 -13.44 -4.65
C GLY A 493 -15.35 -12.22 -3.93
N LEU A 494 -14.26 -11.70 -4.46
CA LEU A 494 -13.62 -10.48 -3.93
C LEU A 494 -14.55 -9.26 -3.96
N GLY A 495 -15.32 -9.09 -5.03
CA GLY A 495 -16.26 -8.00 -5.16
C GLY A 495 -17.44 -8.10 -4.19
N ARG A 496 -17.93 -9.31 -3.88
CA ARG A 496 -18.96 -9.56 -2.87
C ARG A 496 -18.44 -9.33 -1.46
N GLU A 497 -17.23 -9.78 -1.18
CA GLU A 497 -16.54 -9.49 0.09
C GLU A 497 -16.41 -7.97 0.31
N ALA A 498 -15.99 -7.23 -0.70
CA ALA A 498 -15.87 -5.77 -0.64
C ALA A 498 -17.23 -5.05 -0.40
N GLN A 499 -18.34 -5.71 -0.68
CA GLN A 499 -19.70 -5.24 -0.36
C GLN A 499 -20.17 -5.67 1.04
N GLY A 500 -19.41 -6.48 1.75
CA GLY A 500 -19.80 -7.09 3.02
C GLY A 500 -20.72 -8.31 2.89
N ASN A 501 -20.96 -8.80 1.66
CA ASN A 501 -21.70 -10.03 1.42
C ASN A 501 -20.77 -11.24 1.47
N ILE A 502 -20.39 -11.63 2.69
CA ILE A 502 -19.40 -12.70 2.91
C ILE A 502 -19.96 -14.07 2.49
N SER A 503 -21.21 -14.36 2.78
CA SER A 503 -21.85 -15.62 2.35
C SER A 503 -21.82 -15.76 0.82
N GLY A 504 -22.22 -14.70 0.09
CA GLY A 504 -22.13 -14.71 -1.36
C GLY A 504 -20.68 -14.78 -1.88
N ALA A 505 -19.69 -14.27 -1.13
CA ALA A 505 -18.28 -14.43 -1.49
C ALA A 505 -17.85 -15.89 -1.38
N VAL A 506 -18.22 -16.58 -0.29
CA VAL A 506 -17.99 -18.02 -0.12
C VAL A 506 -18.53 -18.81 -1.29
N ASP A 507 -19.82 -18.60 -1.66
CA ASP A 507 -20.43 -19.28 -2.80
C ASP A 507 -19.61 -19.08 -4.10
N ALA A 508 -19.16 -17.84 -4.34
CA ALA A 508 -18.38 -17.53 -5.54
C ALA A 508 -16.99 -18.21 -5.54
N PHE A 509 -16.29 -18.21 -4.39
CA PHE A 509 -15.00 -18.88 -4.27
C PHE A 509 -15.13 -20.40 -4.36
N GLU A 510 -16.19 -21.01 -3.81
CA GLU A 510 -16.49 -22.44 -3.96
C GLU A 510 -16.76 -22.80 -5.42
N HIS A 511 -17.46 -21.94 -6.19
CA HIS A 511 -17.62 -22.14 -7.63
C HIS A 511 -16.26 -22.02 -8.35
N ALA A 512 -15.43 -21.03 -8.00
CA ALA A 512 -14.08 -20.92 -8.57
C ALA A 512 -13.26 -22.21 -8.36
N CYS A 513 -13.35 -22.85 -7.18
CA CYS A 513 -12.68 -24.12 -6.92
C CYS A 513 -13.13 -25.27 -7.86
N LYS A 514 -14.32 -25.20 -8.42
CA LYS A 514 -14.90 -26.22 -9.30
C LYS A 514 -14.63 -25.98 -10.78
N CYS A 515 -14.20 -24.75 -11.15
CA CYS A 515 -13.94 -24.39 -12.55
C CYS A 515 -12.72 -25.10 -13.13
N HIS A 516 -12.80 -25.47 -14.41
CA HIS A 516 -11.65 -25.91 -15.20
C HIS A 516 -10.78 -24.70 -15.56
N ILE A 517 -9.46 -24.84 -15.57
CA ILE A 517 -8.55 -23.75 -15.89
C ILE A 517 -7.92 -24.03 -17.24
N ASP A 518 -8.31 -23.26 -18.26
CA ASP A 518 -7.82 -23.39 -19.62
C ASP A 518 -6.42 -22.77 -19.82
N ASP A 519 -6.05 -21.79 -18.98
CA ASP A 519 -4.77 -21.06 -19.06
C ASP A 519 -4.03 -21.12 -17.71
N GLU A 520 -3.15 -22.13 -17.58
CA GLU A 520 -2.40 -22.36 -16.34
C GLU A 520 -1.40 -21.24 -16.03
N GLN A 521 -0.84 -20.56 -17.03
CA GLN A 521 0.23 -19.57 -16.82
C GLN A 521 -0.32 -18.24 -16.27
N ASN A 522 -1.45 -17.75 -16.78
CA ASN A 522 -2.04 -16.49 -16.34
C ASN A 522 -2.85 -16.63 -15.06
N SER A 523 -3.31 -17.85 -14.74
CA SER A 523 -4.15 -18.12 -13.56
C SER A 523 -3.39 -18.64 -12.35
N ALA A 524 -2.11 -18.97 -12.46
CA ALA A 524 -1.32 -19.62 -11.42
C ALA A 524 -1.32 -18.84 -10.09
N ASN A 525 -1.06 -17.54 -10.12
CA ASN A 525 -1.03 -16.70 -8.93
C ASN A 525 -2.41 -16.59 -8.25
N VAL A 526 -3.49 -16.50 -9.05
CA VAL A 526 -4.86 -16.40 -8.54
C VAL A 526 -5.30 -17.73 -7.94
N ARG A 527 -4.92 -18.84 -8.55
CA ARG A 527 -5.19 -20.20 -8.07
C ARG A 527 -4.51 -20.46 -6.73
N ASP A 528 -3.27 -20.01 -6.58
CA ASP A 528 -2.50 -20.11 -5.35
C ASP A 528 -3.10 -19.27 -4.21
N GLU A 529 -3.76 -18.17 -4.53
CA GLU A 529 -4.38 -17.24 -3.57
C GLU A 529 -5.81 -17.66 -3.18
N LEU A 530 -6.54 -18.37 -4.04
CA LEU A 530 -7.93 -18.77 -3.82
C LEU A 530 -8.16 -19.52 -2.49
N PRO A 531 -7.33 -20.52 -2.08
CA PRO A 531 -7.51 -21.20 -0.80
C PRO A 531 -7.42 -20.27 0.40
N PHE A 532 -6.55 -19.26 0.33
CA PHE A 532 -6.44 -18.25 1.37
C PHE A 532 -7.70 -17.39 1.47
N GLN A 533 -8.22 -16.90 0.34
CA GLN A 533 -9.44 -16.06 0.32
C GLN A 533 -10.67 -16.85 0.76
N LEU A 534 -10.81 -18.10 0.33
CA LEU A 534 -11.90 -18.97 0.73
C LEU A 534 -11.83 -19.30 2.24
N GLY A 535 -10.66 -19.68 2.74
CA GLY A 535 -10.47 -19.99 4.15
C GLY A 535 -10.72 -18.78 5.07
N LYS A 536 -10.26 -17.60 4.66
CA LYS A 536 -10.58 -16.33 5.32
C LYS A 536 -12.10 -16.09 5.37
N SER A 537 -12.80 -16.31 4.25
CA SER A 537 -14.25 -16.12 4.17
C SER A 537 -15.02 -17.14 5.02
N TYR A 538 -14.53 -18.37 5.13
CA TYR A 538 -15.05 -19.37 6.04
C TYR A 538 -14.92 -18.96 7.51
N CYS A 539 -13.76 -18.39 7.91
CA CYS A 539 -13.61 -17.83 9.27
C CYS A 539 -14.67 -16.76 9.53
N GLN A 540 -14.85 -15.82 8.61
CA GLN A 540 -15.81 -14.72 8.76
C GLN A 540 -17.28 -15.19 8.81
N THR A 541 -17.59 -16.37 8.26
CA THR A 541 -18.93 -16.97 8.31
C THR A 541 -19.10 -18.00 9.45
N GLY A 542 -18.07 -18.17 10.29
CA GLY A 542 -18.10 -19.12 11.41
C GLY A 542 -17.90 -20.59 11.00
N ARG A 543 -17.56 -20.87 9.73
CA ARG A 543 -17.26 -22.21 9.21
C ARG A 543 -15.81 -22.61 9.53
N TYR A 544 -15.46 -22.64 10.84
CA TYR A 544 -14.08 -22.72 11.30
C TYR A 544 -13.38 -24.04 10.95
N GLN A 545 -14.08 -25.18 10.95
CA GLN A 545 -13.48 -26.44 10.58
C GLN A 545 -13.07 -26.46 9.10
N GLU A 546 -13.94 -25.98 8.23
CA GLU A 546 -13.68 -25.91 6.80
C GLU A 546 -12.56 -24.88 6.49
N ALA A 547 -12.49 -23.79 7.28
CA ALA A 547 -11.36 -22.86 7.21
C ALA A 547 -10.02 -23.56 7.53
N LEU A 548 -9.96 -24.39 8.57
CA LEU A 548 -8.77 -25.16 8.92
C LEU A 548 -8.38 -26.16 7.83
N ASP A 549 -9.36 -26.86 7.26
CA ASP A 549 -9.14 -27.88 6.22
C ASP A 549 -8.50 -27.29 4.96
N ILE A 550 -8.68 -25.98 4.70
CA ILE A 550 -8.11 -25.29 3.54
C ILE A 550 -6.86 -24.47 3.91
N LEU A 551 -6.89 -23.70 5.01
CA LEU A 551 -5.79 -22.80 5.37
C LEU A 551 -4.54 -23.54 5.85
N ALA A 552 -4.70 -24.66 6.59
CA ALA A 552 -3.54 -25.35 7.14
C ALA A 552 -2.70 -26.02 6.03
N PRO A 553 -3.25 -26.73 5.03
CA PRO A 553 -2.49 -27.21 3.89
C PRO A 553 -1.86 -26.06 3.09
N TRP A 554 -2.62 -24.99 2.79
CA TRP A 554 -2.11 -23.83 2.07
C TRP A 554 -0.92 -23.19 2.78
N TYR A 555 -1.02 -22.95 4.09
CA TYR A 555 0.08 -22.42 4.90
C TYR A 555 1.32 -23.33 4.85
N ASN A 556 1.14 -24.64 4.94
CA ASN A 556 2.26 -25.57 4.92
C ASN A 556 3.01 -25.59 3.57
N THR A 557 2.29 -25.44 2.45
CA THR A 557 2.91 -25.34 1.11
C THR A 557 3.66 -24.02 0.92
N LYS A 558 3.22 -22.95 1.56
CA LYS A 558 3.78 -21.60 1.44
C LYS A 558 4.66 -21.17 2.63
N LYS A 559 5.03 -22.08 3.52
CA LYS A 559 5.72 -21.77 4.79
C LYS A 559 7.02 -20.97 4.65
N SER A 560 7.70 -21.10 3.51
CA SER A 560 8.92 -20.34 3.20
C SER A 560 8.64 -18.96 2.59
N ASP A 561 7.39 -18.67 2.23
CA ASP A 561 6.98 -17.42 1.64
C ASP A 561 6.61 -16.44 2.77
N PRO A 562 7.21 -15.23 2.83
CA PRO A 562 6.81 -14.20 3.79
C PRO A 562 5.32 -13.89 3.78
N GLU A 563 4.65 -14.02 2.63
CA GLU A 563 3.22 -13.76 2.51
C GLU A 563 2.33 -14.78 3.23
N SER A 564 2.85 -15.98 3.54
CA SER A 564 2.10 -17.01 4.27
C SER A 564 1.70 -16.56 5.69
N GLY A 565 2.43 -15.61 6.27
CA GLY A 565 2.14 -15.02 7.57
C GLY A 565 0.73 -14.45 7.70
N ARG A 566 0.13 -14.02 6.59
CA ARG A 566 -1.26 -13.53 6.56
C ARG A 566 -2.30 -14.56 7.03
N ALA A 567 -2.02 -15.85 6.87
CA ALA A 567 -2.93 -16.92 7.31
C ALA A 567 -2.88 -17.19 8.81
N LEU A 568 -1.82 -16.77 9.51
CA LEU A 568 -1.59 -17.11 10.92
C LEU A 568 -2.74 -16.68 11.82
N ARG A 569 -3.27 -15.46 11.63
CA ARG A 569 -4.41 -14.96 12.39
C ARG A 569 -5.66 -15.79 12.13
N TYR A 570 -5.99 -16.07 10.86
CA TYR A 570 -7.18 -16.85 10.50
C TYR A 570 -7.11 -18.30 10.95
N LEU A 571 -5.90 -18.89 10.95
CA LEU A 571 -5.67 -20.20 11.59
C LEU A 571 -5.92 -20.12 13.10
N GLY A 572 -5.39 -19.11 13.78
CA GLY A 572 -5.64 -18.87 15.20
C GLY A 572 -7.12 -18.67 15.50
N GLU A 573 -7.83 -17.87 14.71
CA GLU A 573 -9.27 -17.63 14.81
C GLU A 573 -10.06 -18.94 14.61
N SER A 574 -9.69 -19.73 13.60
CA SER A 574 -10.34 -21.01 13.32
C SER A 574 -10.13 -22.02 14.45
N PHE A 575 -8.91 -22.13 14.98
CA PHE A 575 -8.64 -23.01 16.14
C PHE A 575 -9.43 -22.56 17.39
N HIS A 576 -9.55 -21.25 17.60
CA HIS A 576 -10.38 -20.71 18.68
C HIS A 576 -11.85 -21.08 18.47
N GLY A 577 -12.38 -20.89 17.25
CA GLY A 577 -13.77 -21.18 16.91
C GLY A 577 -14.17 -22.65 17.03
N VAL A 578 -13.23 -23.60 16.82
CA VAL A 578 -13.47 -25.05 17.07
C VAL A 578 -13.17 -25.47 18.50
N GLY A 579 -12.83 -24.52 19.41
CA GLY A 579 -12.59 -24.78 20.83
C GLY A 579 -11.19 -25.34 21.15
N ARG A 580 -10.25 -25.35 20.20
CA ARG A 580 -8.86 -25.80 20.40
C ARG A 580 -8.00 -24.64 20.92
N ILE A 581 -8.28 -24.19 22.14
CA ILE A 581 -7.80 -22.93 22.72
C ILE A 581 -6.27 -22.84 22.78
N ARG A 582 -5.57 -23.90 23.19
CA ARG A 582 -4.10 -23.89 23.31
C ARG A 582 -3.41 -23.72 21.95
N GLU A 583 -3.96 -24.34 20.91
CA GLU A 583 -3.43 -24.21 19.56
C GLU A 583 -3.74 -22.81 19.01
N ALA A 584 -4.94 -22.29 19.24
CA ALA A 584 -5.29 -20.91 18.90
C ALA A 584 -4.28 -19.91 19.48
N MET A 585 -3.94 -20.03 20.77
CA MET A 585 -2.92 -19.20 21.42
C MET A 585 -1.58 -19.27 20.70
N SER A 586 -1.11 -20.47 20.36
CA SER A 586 0.16 -20.66 19.65
C SER A 586 0.17 -19.98 18.26
N TRP A 587 -0.92 -20.14 17.50
CA TRP A 587 -1.03 -19.51 16.18
C TRP A 587 -1.15 -18.00 16.25
N LEU A 588 -1.93 -17.46 17.20
CA LEU A 588 -2.08 -16.01 17.39
C LEU A 588 -0.77 -15.37 17.88
N GLN A 589 -0.02 -16.02 18.77
CA GLN A 589 1.32 -15.55 19.16
C GLN A 589 2.27 -15.49 17.96
N ARG A 590 2.19 -16.45 17.05
CA ARG A 590 2.96 -16.41 15.79
C ARG A 590 2.48 -15.30 14.87
N ALA A 591 1.17 -15.04 14.80
CA ALA A 591 0.61 -13.94 14.02
C ALA A 591 1.14 -12.58 14.53
N ILE A 592 1.17 -12.36 15.83
CA ILE A 592 1.69 -11.13 16.44
C ILE A 592 3.20 -10.99 16.27
N ARG A 593 3.97 -12.08 16.27
CA ARG A 593 5.42 -12.03 15.94
C ARG A 593 5.66 -11.69 14.48
N PHE A 594 4.75 -12.08 13.60
CA PHE A 594 4.81 -11.76 12.18
C PHE A 594 4.41 -10.30 11.91
N ASP A 595 3.33 -9.84 12.56
CA ASP A 595 2.84 -8.47 12.49
C ASP A 595 2.41 -8.01 13.89
N GLU A 596 3.26 -7.25 14.55
CA GLU A 596 3.01 -6.73 15.92
C GLU A 596 1.92 -5.64 15.97
N PHE A 597 1.51 -5.12 14.80
CA PHE A 597 0.47 -4.11 14.64
C PHE A 597 -0.89 -4.70 14.25
N ASP A 598 -1.03 -6.02 14.16
CA ASP A 598 -2.32 -6.67 13.90
C ASP A 598 -3.24 -6.56 15.14
N ALA A 599 -4.07 -5.51 15.15
CA ALA A 599 -5.02 -5.22 16.23
C ALA A 599 -6.03 -6.36 16.45
N ASP A 600 -6.47 -7.03 15.38
CA ASP A 600 -7.41 -8.15 15.48
C ASP A 600 -6.75 -9.37 16.13
N ALA A 601 -5.50 -9.69 15.75
CA ALA A 601 -4.75 -10.78 16.36
C ALA A 601 -4.48 -10.53 17.85
N LEU A 602 -4.09 -9.30 18.22
CA LEU A 602 -3.87 -8.91 19.61
C LEU A 602 -5.15 -9.09 20.45
N SER A 603 -6.27 -8.54 19.98
CA SER A 603 -7.54 -8.62 20.73
C SER A 603 -8.06 -10.06 20.82
N LEU A 604 -7.91 -10.85 19.75
CA LEU A 604 -8.32 -12.25 19.73
C LEU A 604 -7.45 -13.12 20.64
N LEU A 605 -6.14 -12.84 20.71
CA LEU A 605 -5.26 -13.50 21.68
C LEU A 605 -5.68 -13.15 23.12
N GLY A 606 -6.03 -11.89 23.39
CA GLY A 606 -6.60 -11.47 24.68
C GLY A 606 -7.87 -12.25 25.01
N GLU A 607 -8.83 -12.35 24.09
CA GLU A 607 -10.04 -13.15 24.25
C GLU A 607 -9.72 -14.63 24.51
N THR A 608 -8.77 -15.20 23.79
CA THR A 608 -8.34 -16.59 23.95
C THR A 608 -7.73 -16.87 25.34
N TYR A 609 -6.99 -15.91 25.91
CA TYR A 609 -6.51 -15.99 27.31
C TYR A 609 -7.67 -16.02 28.32
N LEU A 610 -8.70 -15.18 28.12
CA LEU A 610 -9.90 -15.18 28.98
C LEU A 610 -10.64 -16.52 28.90
N ASP A 611 -10.78 -17.09 27.71
CA ASP A 611 -11.47 -18.36 27.49
C ASP A 611 -10.67 -19.56 28.05
N ASN A 612 -9.34 -19.44 28.15
CA ASN A 612 -8.48 -20.41 28.84
C ASN A 612 -8.49 -20.24 30.39
N ASN A 613 -9.17 -19.22 30.88
CA ASN A 613 -9.19 -18.83 32.32
C ASN A 613 -7.81 -18.53 32.91
N GLU A 614 -6.91 -18.00 32.07
CA GLU A 614 -5.54 -17.65 32.46
C GLU A 614 -5.21 -16.23 31.97
N GLY A 615 -4.43 -15.48 32.77
CA GLY A 615 -3.81 -14.24 32.33
C GLY A 615 -4.77 -13.07 32.09
N ASP A 616 -5.80 -12.86 32.90
CA ASP A 616 -6.78 -11.76 32.73
C ASP A 616 -6.11 -10.39 32.56
N GLN A 617 -5.01 -10.10 33.29
CA GLN A 617 -4.26 -8.85 33.12
C GLN A 617 -3.51 -8.77 31.77
N ILE A 618 -3.00 -9.91 31.28
CA ILE A 618 -2.37 -9.99 29.96
C ILE A 618 -3.42 -9.72 28.89
N ALA A 619 -4.59 -10.35 29.01
CA ALA A 619 -5.71 -10.15 28.10
C ALA A 619 -6.13 -8.67 28.04
N LEU A 620 -6.21 -8.01 29.22
CA LEU A 620 -6.53 -6.59 29.31
C LEU A 620 -5.53 -5.74 28.52
N LYS A 621 -4.22 -5.94 28.74
CA LYS A 621 -3.17 -5.19 28.06
C LYS A 621 -3.15 -5.42 26.55
N LEU A 622 -3.38 -6.65 26.10
CA LEU A 622 -3.48 -6.97 24.66
C LEU A 622 -4.67 -6.26 24.03
N CYS A 623 -5.83 -6.26 24.67
CA CYS A 623 -7.03 -5.56 24.18
C CYS A 623 -6.85 -4.03 24.20
N GLU A 624 -6.20 -3.45 25.22
CA GLU A 624 -5.85 -2.02 25.27
C GLU A 624 -4.95 -1.65 24.08
N LYS A 625 -3.85 -2.38 23.86
CA LYS A 625 -2.94 -2.17 22.73
C LYS A 625 -3.67 -2.31 21.39
N SER A 626 -4.59 -3.26 21.26
CA SER A 626 -5.40 -3.44 20.05
C SER A 626 -6.22 -2.20 19.70
N ILE A 627 -6.85 -1.55 20.70
CA ILE A 627 -7.64 -0.33 20.48
C ILE A 627 -6.75 0.88 20.18
N GLU A 628 -5.58 0.97 20.80
CA GLU A 628 -4.60 2.00 20.46
C GLU A 628 -4.21 1.94 18.98
N LEU A 629 -4.03 0.72 18.44
CA LEU A 629 -3.68 0.50 17.03
C LEU A 629 -4.86 0.75 16.07
N ASN A 630 -6.06 0.28 16.44
CA ASN A 630 -7.25 0.40 15.59
C ASN A 630 -8.52 0.68 16.41
N PRO A 631 -8.86 1.94 16.67
CA PRO A 631 -10.01 2.30 17.50
C PRO A 631 -11.37 2.24 16.78
N MET A 632 -11.45 1.71 15.56
CA MET A 632 -12.70 1.75 14.78
C MET A 632 -13.63 0.55 14.97
N PRO A 633 -13.16 -0.73 15.02
CA PRO A 633 -14.05 -1.88 15.11
C PRO A 633 -14.72 -2.04 16.47
N ALA A 634 -16.04 -2.12 16.48
CA ALA A 634 -16.81 -2.32 17.72
C ALA A 634 -16.47 -3.64 18.44
N LEU A 635 -16.04 -4.67 17.70
CA LEU A 635 -15.62 -5.96 18.22
C LEU A 635 -14.42 -5.85 19.17
N LEU A 636 -13.46 -4.96 18.87
CA LEU A 636 -12.29 -4.75 19.74
C LEU A 636 -12.70 -4.18 21.11
N TYR A 637 -13.66 -3.25 21.11
CA TYR A 637 -14.22 -2.71 22.36
C TYR A 637 -15.01 -3.76 23.14
N LEU A 638 -15.70 -4.68 22.47
CA LEU A 638 -16.40 -5.78 23.12
C LEU A 638 -15.42 -6.71 23.83
N ARG A 639 -14.31 -7.06 23.17
CA ARG A 639 -13.25 -7.90 23.76
C ARG A 639 -12.54 -7.19 24.91
N LEU A 640 -12.25 -5.89 24.79
CA LEU A 640 -11.72 -5.08 25.89
C LEU A 640 -12.67 -5.06 27.08
N ALA A 641 -13.96 -4.84 26.86
CA ALA A 641 -14.94 -4.81 27.93
C ALA A 641 -15.03 -6.16 28.68
N ARG A 642 -14.93 -7.30 27.96
CA ARG A 642 -14.83 -8.63 28.56
C ARG A 642 -13.60 -8.76 29.45
N ALA A 643 -12.44 -8.29 29.02
CA ALA A 643 -11.21 -8.30 29.81
C ALA A 643 -11.34 -7.38 31.06
N GLN A 644 -11.94 -6.20 30.91
CA GLN A 644 -12.20 -5.28 32.00
C GLN A 644 -13.15 -5.88 33.06
N ILE A 645 -14.21 -6.59 32.65
CA ILE A 645 -15.14 -7.29 33.55
C ILE A 645 -14.39 -8.36 34.35
N ARG A 646 -13.57 -9.19 33.68
CA ARG A 646 -12.78 -10.24 34.34
C ARG A 646 -11.76 -9.67 35.33
N CYS A 647 -11.21 -8.49 35.04
CA CYS A 647 -10.31 -7.78 35.96
C CYS A 647 -11.04 -6.97 37.07
N GLY A 648 -12.39 -6.98 37.08
CA GLY A 648 -13.19 -6.26 38.10
C GLY A 648 -13.43 -4.78 37.81
N TYR A 649 -13.00 -4.24 36.66
CA TYR A 649 -13.18 -2.83 36.26
C TYR A 649 -14.58 -2.57 35.68
N LEU A 650 -15.64 -2.90 36.48
CA LEU A 650 -17.02 -2.95 36.00
C LEU A 650 -17.58 -1.62 35.49
N ASP A 651 -17.20 -0.48 36.05
CA ASP A 651 -17.67 0.84 35.60
C ASP A 651 -17.01 1.26 34.30
N VAL A 652 -15.71 0.99 34.16
CA VAL A 652 -14.96 1.23 32.90
C VAL A 652 -15.52 0.35 31.79
N ALA A 653 -15.75 -0.94 32.06
CA ALA A 653 -16.33 -1.88 31.10
C ALA A 653 -17.71 -1.42 30.62
N ARG A 654 -18.58 -0.91 31.52
CA ARG A 654 -19.87 -0.35 31.12
C ARG A 654 -19.74 0.80 30.13
N ASP A 655 -18.78 1.69 30.33
CA ASP A 655 -18.57 2.84 29.46
C ASP A 655 -17.96 2.41 28.12
N THR A 656 -17.05 1.42 28.12
CA THR A 656 -16.50 0.78 26.93
C THR A 656 -17.59 0.13 26.07
N LEU A 657 -18.53 -0.61 26.68
CA LEU A 657 -19.63 -1.28 25.96
C LEU A 657 -20.57 -0.31 25.22
N ARG A 658 -20.63 0.96 25.61
CA ARG A 658 -21.44 1.96 24.89
C ARG A 658 -20.96 2.14 23.43
N CYS A 659 -19.68 1.93 23.15
CA CYS A 659 -19.14 1.97 21.80
C CYS A 659 -19.71 0.85 20.93
N CYS A 660 -20.05 -0.30 21.53
CA CYS A 660 -20.56 -1.47 20.82
C CYS A 660 -22.06 -1.39 20.47
N LEU A 661 -22.82 -0.50 21.12
CA LEU A 661 -24.30 -0.46 20.99
C LEU A 661 -24.80 0.07 19.63
N ARG A 662 -23.94 0.73 18.87
CA ARG A 662 -24.29 1.28 17.54
C ARG A 662 -24.11 0.27 16.43
N ASP A 663 -23.29 -0.74 16.63
CA ASP A 663 -23.01 -1.78 15.65
C ASP A 663 -23.97 -2.97 15.81
N LYS A 664 -24.60 -3.40 14.72
CA LYS A 664 -25.60 -4.48 14.75
C LYS A 664 -24.99 -5.82 15.16
N GLY A 665 -23.73 -6.10 14.77
CA GLY A 665 -23.08 -7.37 15.00
C GLY A 665 -22.62 -7.57 16.44
N THR A 666 -22.32 -6.50 17.18
CA THR A 666 -21.83 -6.57 18.57
C THR A 666 -22.88 -6.19 19.61
N LYS A 667 -24.02 -5.66 19.18
CA LYS A 667 -25.05 -5.08 20.05
C LYS A 667 -25.65 -6.09 21.04
N GLY A 668 -25.98 -7.29 20.58
CA GLY A 668 -26.56 -8.33 21.42
C GLY A 668 -25.56 -8.83 22.47
N ALA A 669 -24.33 -9.09 22.05
CA ALA A 669 -23.24 -9.45 22.95
C ALA A 669 -22.94 -8.34 23.97
N ALA A 670 -22.98 -7.07 23.56
CA ALA A 670 -22.78 -5.93 24.46
C ALA A 670 -23.90 -5.84 25.52
N TRP A 671 -25.14 -6.08 25.17
CA TRP A 671 -26.23 -6.15 26.13
C TRP A 671 -26.07 -7.30 27.11
N PHE A 672 -25.61 -8.47 26.64
CA PHE A 672 -25.29 -9.59 27.51
C PHE A 672 -24.19 -9.21 28.54
N GLN A 673 -23.11 -8.59 28.10
CA GLN A 673 -22.03 -8.14 28.97
C GLN A 673 -22.50 -7.05 29.96
N MET A 674 -23.40 -6.15 29.53
CA MET A 674 -24.06 -5.20 30.43
C MET A 674 -24.88 -5.94 31.48
N GLY A 675 -25.58 -7.00 31.13
CA GLY A 675 -26.29 -7.87 32.07
C GLY A 675 -25.36 -8.47 33.10
N LEU A 676 -24.21 -8.99 32.71
CA LEU A 676 -23.19 -9.54 33.60
C LEU A 676 -22.65 -8.48 34.57
N ILE A 677 -22.35 -7.26 34.11
CA ILE A 677 -21.90 -6.16 34.99
C ILE A 677 -22.92 -5.88 36.11
N TYR A 678 -24.22 -5.81 35.79
CA TYR A 678 -25.25 -5.59 36.81
C TYR A 678 -25.49 -6.81 37.67
N TRP A 679 -25.27 -8.02 37.17
CA TRP A 679 -25.34 -9.25 37.91
C TRP A 679 -24.24 -9.31 38.96
N GLU A 680 -22.98 -9.05 38.59
CA GLU A 680 -21.82 -8.94 39.47
C GLU A 680 -22.01 -7.88 40.59
N LYS A 681 -22.68 -6.77 40.25
CA LYS A 681 -23.04 -5.71 41.23
C LYS A 681 -24.23 -6.06 42.13
N GLY A 682 -24.79 -7.29 42.02
CA GLY A 682 -25.95 -7.72 42.79
C GLY A 682 -27.29 -7.09 42.37
N GLN A 683 -27.31 -6.30 41.29
CA GLN A 683 -28.51 -5.60 40.78
C GLN A 683 -29.31 -6.52 39.82
N LYS A 684 -29.82 -7.63 40.33
CA LYS A 684 -30.46 -8.72 39.57
C LYS A 684 -31.62 -8.25 38.68
N THR A 685 -32.44 -7.29 39.10
CA THR A 685 -33.54 -6.74 38.27
C THR A 685 -33.06 -5.99 37.06
N ARG A 686 -32.00 -5.19 37.20
CA ARG A 686 -31.35 -4.49 36.05
C ARG A 686 -30.64 -5.47 35.11
N ALA A 687 -29.95 -6.46 35.67
CA ALA A 687 -29.30 -7.52 34.91
C ALA A 687 -30.30 -8.24 33.99
N ARG A 688 -31.43 -8.68 34.54
CA ARG A 688 -32.50 -9.35 33.78
C ARG A 688 -33.08 -8.49 32.65
N HIS A 689 -33.19 -7.18 32.84
CA HIS A 689 -33.60 -6.27 31.79
C HIS A 689 -32.63 -6.32 30.58
N TRP A 690 -31.33 -6.34 30.81
CA TRP A 690 -30.33 -6.43 29.77
C TRP A 690 -30.30 -7.82 29.12
N PHE A 691 -30.40 -8.90 29.88
CA PHE A 691 -30.51 -10.27 29.35
C PHE A 691 -31.78 -10.43 28.49
N ALA A 692 -32.92 -9.88 28.90
CA ALA A 692 -34.13 -9.88 28.07
C ALA A 692 -33.93 -9.18 26.71
N LYS A 693 -33.22 -8.05 26.69
CA LYS A 693 -32.85 -7.38 25.43
C LYS A 693 -31.99 -8.27 24.55
N THR A 694 -31.02 -9.00 25.12
CA THR A 694 -30.17 -9.95 24.36
C THR A 694 -31.05 -11.04 23.74
N VAL A 695 -31.92 -11.67 24.52
CA VAL A 695 -32.81 -12.75 24.05
C VAL A 695 -33.77 -12.28 22.95
N THR A 696 -34.25 -11.03 23.04
CA THR A 696 -35.15 -10.49 22.00
C THR A 696 -34.43 -10.08 20.69
N HIS A 697 -33.13 -9.86 20.75
CA HIS A 697 -32.35 -9.40 19.60
C HIS A 697 -31.61 -10.53 18.88
N GLU A 698 -31.09 -11.50 19.64
CA GLU A 698 -30.31 -12.62 19.13
C GLU A 698 -31.24 -13.76 18.69
N GLU A 699 -30.85 -14.46 17.64
CA GLU A 699 -31.57 -15.65 17.18
C GLU A 699 -31.48 -16.79 18.22
N ALA A 700 -32.54 -17.56 18.33
CA ALA A 700 -32.58 -18.71 19.23
C ALA A 700 -31.51 -19.73 18.84
N GLY A 701 -30.67 -20.12 19.82
CA GLY A 701 -29.55 -21.04 19.63
C GLY A 701 -28.19 -20.37 19.53
N THR A 702 -28.11 -19.04 19.42
CA THR A 702 -26.81 -18.35 19.53
C THR A 702 -26.27 -18.47 20.96
N ASN A 703 -24.94 -18.42 21.08
CA ASN A 703 -24.27 -18.53 22.38
C ASN A 703 -24.79 -17.48 23.40
N TRP A 704 -24.92 -16.23 22.96
CA TRP A 704 -25.40 -15.14 23.82
C TRP A 704 -26.86 -15.29 24.22
N HIS A 705 -27.72 -15.76 23.29
CA HIS A 705 -29.13 -16.07 23.58
C HIS A 705 -29.24 -17.15 24.63
N THR A 706 -28.51 -18.25 24.46
CA THR A 706 -28.53 -19.41 25.36
C THR A 706 -28.07 -19.05 26.78
N GLN A 707 -26.93 -18.33 26.85
CA GLN A 707 -26.39 -17.86 28.13
C GLN A 707 -27.33 -16.85 28.81
N ALA A 708 -27.86 -15.86 28.09
CA ALA A 708 -28.80 -14.90 28.64
C ALA A 708 -30.07 -15.57 29.19
N SER A 709 -30.58 -16.57 28.47
CA SER A 709 -31.76 -17.36 28.90
C SER A 709 -31.51 -18.16 30.18
N SER A 710 -30.29 -18.71 30.38
CA SER A 710 -29.94 -19.42 31.63
C SER A 710 -29.93 -18.50 32.83
N TYR A 711 -29.34 -17.28 32.71
CA TYR A 711 -29.38 -16.28 33.80
C TYR A 711 -30.80 -15.77 34.12
N MET A 712 -31.69 -15.76 33.12
CA MET A 712 -33.09 -15.40 33.34
C MET A 712 -33.88 -16.50 34.07
N ALA A 713 -33.51 -17.78 33.88
CA ALA A 713 -34.18 -18.94 34.47
C ALA A 713 -33.79 -19.16 35.95
N GLU A 714 -32.69 -18.54 36.46
CA GLU A 714 -32.30 -18.65 37.87
C GLU A 714 -33.39 -18.09 38.80
N PRO A 715 -33.83 -18.86 39.83
CA PRO A 715 -34.90 -18.42 40.73
C PRO A 715 -34.48 -17.17 41.49
N GLN A 716 -35.46 -16.30 41.78
CA GLN A 716 -35.25 -15.15 42.65
C GLN A 716 -35.03 -15.68 44.06
N THR A 717 -33.78 -15.85 44.48
CA THR A 717 -33.48 -15.90 45.89
C THR A 717 -33.78 -14.53 46.50
N LYS A 718 -34.81 -14.49 47.37
CA LYS A 718 -35.25 -13.32 48.14
C LYS A 718 -34.13 -12.74 48.97
#